data_dcf523dbdb5f6254b398bf8433bd8a8f
#
_entry.id   dcf523dbdb5f6254b398bf8433bd8a8f
#
_cell.length_a   1.000
_cell.length_b   1.000
_cell.length_c   1.000
_cell.angle_alpha   90.00
_cell.angle_beta   90.00
_cell.angle_gamma   90.00
#
_symmetry.space_group_name_H-M   'P 1'
#
loop_
_entity.id
_entity.type
_entity.pdbx_description
1 polymer ?
#
loop_
_entity_poly.entity_id
_entity_poly.type
_entity_poly.pdbx_seq_one_letter_code
_entity_poly.pdbx_strand_id
1 'polypeptide(L)'
;MKDFAIIKRDGSKDRFSLDKIMNAIIKAFESVNEDVDLASVSKIVSHIDVFDGVTVENIQNQVEQALMREGYYNVAKSFIIYRQLHSEDRETLEKLKFLTDYCHAANAATGSKYDANANVEHKNIATLIGELPKSSFIRLNRRLLTDRIKKMYGKELANEYLDKLNHHFIYKNDETSLANYCASITMYPWLIGGTTSIGGNSTAPTNLKSFCGGFVNMVFMVSSMLSGACATPEFLMYLNYFIGKEYGLDYWEHADKVVDLSAKQRTIDKMITDCFEQIVYSINQPTGARNYQAVFWNVAYYDKPYFESLFGEFVFPDGSKPDWNGLSWLQKRFMKWFNKERTKAVLTFPVETMALLTKDGDVIDKEWGDFTAEMYSEGHSFFTYMSDNADSLSSCCRLRNEIQDNGFSYTLGAGGVSTGSKSVLTINLNRCIQYAVKNGLDYADYLSEVIDLCHKVQLAYNENLKELQAQGMLPLFDAGYINMGRQYLTIGVNGLVEAAEFLGLKINDNPDYLHFVQKVLGLVEKYNKQYRTKDVLFNCEMIPAENVGVKHAKWDREDGYFVPRDCYNSYFYIVEDDSLNVVDKFKMHGAPYIEHLTGGSALHMNLDEHLSKAQYRQLLRIAAKEGCNYFTFNIPNTICNKCGHIDKRYLKKCPNCGSEDVDYMTRIIGYLKRVSNFSAARQKEASRRFYANGTNEIKE
;
A
#
# COMPACT_ATOMS: atom_id res chain seq x y z
N MET A 1 43.97 -30.52 2.06
CA MET A 1 42.74 -30.14 2.74
C MET A 1 41.66 -29.97 1.67
N LYS A 2 40.48 -30.56 1.86
CA LYS A 2 39.36 -30.31 0.92
C LYS A 2 38.98 -28.83 1.01
N ASP A 3 38.82 -28.16 -0.13
CA ASP A 3 38.32 -26.78 -0.19
C ASP A 3 36.83 -26.76 0.22
N PHE A 4 36.56 -26.35 1.44
CA PHE A 4 35.20 -26.15 1.93
C PHE A 4 34.79 -24.71 1.77
N ALA A 5 33.53 -24.45 1.35
CA ALA A 5 32.93 -23.17 1.42
C ALA A 5 32.14 -23.01 2.74
N ILE A 6 32.30 -21.89 3.42
CA ILE A 6 31.52 -21.52 4.59
C ILE A 6 30.44 -20.48 4.22
N ILE A 7 29.35 -20.50 4.93
CA ILE A 7 28.29 -19.51 4.77
C ILE A 7 28.51 -18.39 5.80
N LYS A 8 28.75 -17.17 5.30
CA LYS A 8 28.80 -15.97 6.13
C LYS A 8 27.43 -15.61 6.66
N ARG A 9 27.36 -14.70 7.61
CA ARG A 9 26.09 -14.21 8.22
C ARG A 9 25.17 -13.49 7.23
N ASP A 10 25.72 -12.90 6.17
CA ASP A 10 24.99 -12.26 5.08
C ASP A 10 24.50 -13.25 4.00
N GLY A 11 24.73 -14.55 4.22
CA GLY A 11 24.40 -15.62 3.28
C GLY A 11 25.44 -15.84 2.17
N SER A 12 26.46 -14.99 2.06
CA SER A 12 27.51 -15.15 1.05
C SER A 12 28.40 -16.33 1.40
N LYS A 13 28.96 -16.99 0.37
CA LYS A 13 29.96 -18.06 0.53
C LYS A 13 31.36 -17.49 0.56
N ASP A 14 32.21 -17.99 1.45
CA ASP A 14 33.65 -17.68 1.53
C ASP A 14 34.45 -18.98 1.72
N ARG A 15 35.72 -18.91 1.41
CA ARG A 15 36.63 -20.04 1.62
C ARG A 15 36.88 -20.23 3.10
N PHE A 16 36.84 -21.47 3.58
CA PHE A 16 37.20 -21.82 4.95
C PHE A 16 38.70 -21.55 5.19
N SER A 17 39.04 -20.97 6.35
CA SER A 17 40.42 -20.75 6.80
C SER A 17 40.54 -21.13 8.26
N LEU A 18 41.35 -22.15 8.50
CA LEU A 18 41.68 -22.62 9.86
C LEU A 18 42.42 -21.54 10.66
N ASP A 19 43.30 -20.78 10.00
CA ASP A 19 44.12 -19.73 10.64
C ASP A 19 43.22 -18.64 11.25
N LYS A 20 42.07 -18.33 10.63
CA LYS A 20 41.10 -17.37 11.19
C LYS A 20 40.54 -17.85 12.54
N ILE A 21 40.27 -19.15 12.68
CA ILE A 21 39.77 -19.75 13.92
C ILE A 21 40.87 -19.77 14.98
N MET A 22 42.07 -20.26 14.62
CA MET A 22 43.22 -20.31 15.53
C MET A 22 43.57 -18.92 16.08
N ASN A 23 43.64 -17.92 15.21
CA ASN A 23 43.91 -16.54 15.60
C ASN A 23 42.81 -15.95 16.51
N ALA A 24 41.56 -16.29 16.30
CA ALA A 24 40.47 -15.85 17.18
C ALA A 24 40.59 -16.47 18.58
N ILE A 25 40.96 -17.75 18.67
CA ILE A 25 41.21 -18.45 19.93
C ILE A 25 42.42 -17.83 20.65
N ILE A 26 43.54 -17.64 19.97
CA ILE A 26 44.75 -17.03 20.56
C ILE A 26 44.43 -15.65 21.13
N LYS A 27 43.77 -14.80 20.38
CA LYS A 27 43.34 -13.47 20.87
C LYS A 27 42.45 -13.53 22.11
N ALA A 28 41.59 -14.56 22.25
CA ALA A 28 40.80 -14.75 23.43
C ALA A 28 41.62 -15.10 24.66
N PHE A 29 42.67 -15.90 24.51
CA PHE A 29 43.65 -16.18 25.57
C PHE A 29 44.42 -14.92 25.97
N GLU A 30 44.96 -14.20 24.97
CA GLU A 30 45.69 -12.94 25.20
C GLU A 30 44.84 -11.92 25.97
N SER A 31 43.54 -11.84 25.69
CA SER A 31 42.61 -10.88 26.30
C SER A 31 42.38 -11.09 27.82
N VAL A 32 42.65 -12.31 28.32
CA VAL A 32 42.55 -12.66 29.74
C VAL A 32 43.92 -12.86 30.41
N ASN A 33 45.02 -12.52 29.69
CA ASN A 33 46.40 -12.73 30.11
C ASN A 33 46.71 -14.20 30.50
N GLU A 34 46.07 -15.14 29.84
CA GLU A 34 46.40 -16.56 29.95
C GLU A 34 47.33 -16.97 28.81
N ASP A 35 48.44 -17.60 29.18
CA ASP A 35 49.40 -18.15 28.18
C ASP A 35 48.78 -19.35 27.48
N VAL A 36 48.94 -19.41 26.18
CA VAL A 36 48.46 -20.52 25.36
C VAL A 36 49.58 -21.05 24.45
N ASP A 37 49.75 -22.34 24.42
CA ASP A 37 50.60 -23.00 23.46
C ASP A 37 49.80 -23.47 22.23
N LEU A 38 50.53 -23.72 21.13
CA LEU A 38 49.93 -24.21 19.90
C LEU A 38 49.27 -25.60 20.04
N ALA A 39 49.72 -26.41 21.01
CA ALA A 39 49.13 -27.72 21.26
C ALA A 39 47.75 -27.61 21.84
N SER A 40 47.57 -26.70 22.80
CA SER A 40 46.26 -26.38 23.41
C SER A 40 45.30 -25.82 22.36
N VAL A 41 45.75 -24.87 21.52
CA VAL A 41 44.92 -24.32 20.43
C VAL A 41 44.51 -25.42 19.44
N SER A 42 45.44 -26.29 19.05
CA SER A 42 45.19 -27.42 18.15
C SER A 42 44.18 -28.40 18.74
N LYS A 43 44.25 -28.64 20.06
CA LYS A 43 43.30 -29.50 20.76
C LYS A 43 41.89 -28.90 20.75
N ILE A 44 41.74 -27.62 21.02
CA ILE A 44 40.46 -26.92 20.96
C ILE A 44 39.89 -27.01 19.55
N VAL A 45 40.71 -26.74 18.52
CA VAL A 45 40.29 -26.77 17.10
C VAL A 45 39.89 -28.20 16.66
N SER A 46 40.50 -29.27 17.24
CA SER A 46 40.12 -30.64 16.93
C SER A 46 38.68 -31.01 17.30
N HIS A 47 38.04 -30.24 18.15
CA HIS A 47 36.61 -30.39 18.52
C HIS A 47 35.63 -29.67 17.58
N ILE A 48 36.12 -29.00 16.54
CA ILE A 48 35.30 -28.23 15.61
C ILE A 48 35.02 -29.02 14.35
N ASP A 49 33.76 -29.37 14.13
CA ASP A 49 33.33 -30.05 12.92
C ASP A 49 33.10 -29.06 11.80
N VAL A 50 33.86 -29.19 10.72
CA VAL A 50 33.78 -28.35 9.52
C VAL A 50 33.36 -29.18 8.33
N PHE A 51 32.29 -28.78 7.67
CA PHE A 51 31.77 -29.38 6.44
C PHE A 51 31.38 -28.31 5.44
N ASP A 52 31.21 -28.67 4.18
CA ASP A 52 30.84 -27.74 3.14
C ASP A 52 29.46 -27.13 3.42
N GLY A 53 29.39 -25.80 3.43
CA GLY A 53 28.18 -25.05 3.78
C GLY A 53 27.95 -24.80 5.28
N VAL A 54 28.95 -25.13 6.16
CA VAL A 54 28.85 -24.78 7.59
C VAL A 54 28.82 -23.26 7.78
N THR A 55 27.98 -22.78 8.68
CA THR A 55 27.85 -21.33 8.96
C THR A 55 28.94 -20.86 9.91
N VAL A 56 29.39 -19.61 9.76
CA VAL A 56 30.34 -18.97 10.69
C VAL A 56 29.78 -19.00 12.12
N GLU A 57 28.48 -18.85 12.32
CA GLU A 57 27.85 -18.94 13.64
C GLU A 57 28.01 -20.33 14.28
N ASN A 58 27.82 -21.39 13.48
CA ASN A 58 27.99 -22.75 13.97
C ASN A 58 29.41 -23.01 14.39
N ILE A 59 30.42 -22.57 13.58
CA ILE A 59 31.83 -22.67 13.93
C ILE A 59 32.12 -21.93 15.26
N GLN A 60 31.66 -20.73 15.44
CA GLN A 60 31.86 -19.95 16.66
C GLN A 60 31.24 -20.60 17.89
N ASN A 61 30.01 -21.16 17.75
CA ASN A 61 29.39 -21.91 18.84
C ASN A 61 30.20 -23.14 19.23
N GLN A 62 30.78 -23.83 18.26
CA GLN A 62 31.65 -24.98 18.51
C GLN A 62 32.94 -24.56 19.22
N VAL A 63 33.53 -23.41 18.85
CA VAL A 63 34.70 -22.84 19.56
C VAL A 63 34.38 -22.56 21.01
N GLU A 64 33.27 -21.93 21.31
CA GLU A 64 32.82 -21.65 22.67
C GLU A 64 32.66 -22.93 23.49
N GLN A 65 32.01 -23.93 22.92
CA GLN A 65 31.81 -25.24 23.56
C GLN A 65 33.14 -25.98 23.76
N ALA A 66 34.07 -25.90 22.81
CA ALA A 66 35.36 -26.54 22.91
C ALA A 66 36.22 -25.90 24.00
N LEU A 67 36.22 -24.56 24.10
CA LEU A 67 36.94 -23.84 25.18
C LEU A 67 36.37 -24.23 26.57
N MET A 68 35.04 -24.30 26.72
CA MET A 68 34.42 -24.73 27.96
C MET A 68 34.73 -26.19 28.31
N ARG A 69 34.72 -27.08 27.30
CA ARG A 69 35.03 -28.53 27.47
C ARG A 69 36.46 -28.75 27.93
N GLU A 70 37.39 -27.95 27.43
CA GLU A 70 38.80 -28.02 27.81
C GLU A 70 39.11 -27.26 29.13
N GLY A 71 38.09 -26.70 29.80
CA GLY A 71 38.23 -26.03 31.10
C GLY A 71 38.65 -24.56 31.05
N TYR A 72 38.79 -23.97 29.88
CA TYR A 72 39.18 -22.55 29.71
C TYR A 72 37.98 -21.60 29.84
N TYR A 73 37.34 -21.60 31.01
CA TYR A 73 36.07 -20.84 31.24
C TYR A 73 36.23 -19.33 31.11
N ASN A 74 37.37 -18.76 31.58
CA ASN A 74 37.60 -17.31 31.45
C ASN A 74 37.84 -16.92 29.99
N VAL A 75 38.57 -17.74 29.24
CA VAL A 75 38.82 -17.55 27.80
C VAL A 75 37.51 -17.68 27.02
N ALA A 76 36.68 -18.70 27.32
CA ALA A 76 35.35 -18.85 26.71
C ALA A 76 34.46 -17.63 26.96
N LYS A 77 34.44 -17.13 28.20
CA LYS A 77 33.72 -15.91 28.56
C LYS A 77 34.23 -14.70 27.77
N SER A 78 35.53 -14.51 27.68
CA SER A 78 36.12 -13.43 26.88
C SER A 78 35.80 -13.57 25.40
N PHE A 79 35.87 -14.78 24.85
CA PHE A 79 35.51 -15.05 23.44
C PHE A 79 34.01 -14.70 23.16
N ILE A 80 33.10 -15.05 24.07
CA ILE A 80 31.66 -14.72 23.96
C ILE A 80 31.46 -13.20 24.02
N ILE A 81 32.11 -12.51 24.96
CA ILE A 81 32.02 -11.05 25.09
C ILE A 81 32.59 -10.36 23.83
N TYR A 82 33.73 -10.79 23.38
CA TYR A 82 34.34 -10.27 22.14
C TYR A 82 33.44 -10.47 20.93
N ARG A 83 32.83 -11.64 20.79
CA ARG A 83 31.86 -11.93 19.74
C ARG A 83 30.64 -11.01 19.81
N GLN A 84 30.16 -10.75 21.03
CA GLN A 84 29.00 -9.84 21.25
C GLN A 84 29.37 -8.41 20.83
N LEU A 85 30.50 -7.87 21.32
CA LEU A 85 30.97 -6.53 20.97
C LEU A 85 31.16 -6.37 19.47
N HIS A 86 31.81 -7.34 18.81
CA HIS A 86 31.96 -7.32 17.37
C HIS A 86 30.65 -7.48 16.60
N SER A 87 29.59 -8.05 17.22
CA SER A 87 28.27 -8.07 16.61
C SER A 87 27.61 -6.68 16.67
N GLU A 88 27.77 -5.97 17.79
CA GLU A 88 27.28 -4.59 17.97
C GLU A 88 28.02 -3.61 17.07
N ASP A 89 29.36 -3.73 16.98
CA ASP A 89 30.18 -2.92 16.07
C ASP A 89 29.76 -3.13 14.60
N ARG A 90 29.51 -4.37 14.18
CA ARG A 90 29.05 -4.66 12.82
C ARG A 90 27.67 -4.06 12.53
N GLU A 91 26.73 -4.20 13.47
CA GLU A 91 25.41 -3.57 13.32
C GLU A 91 25.56 -2.04 13.18
N THR A 92 26.47 -1.45 13.95
CA THR A 92 26.77 -0.01 13.86
C THR A 92 27.41 0.34 12.51
N LEU A 93 28.37 -0.46 12.02
CA LEU A 93 29.00 -0.27 10.72
C LEU A 93 28.01 -0.44 9.56
N GLU A 94 27.09 -1.40 9.64
CA GLU A 94 26.00 -1.55 8.66
C GLU A 94 25.09 -0.32 8.64
N LYS A 95 24.76 0.23 9.81
CA LYS A 95 23.97 1.46 9.92
C LYS A 95 24.74 2.67 9.38
N LEU A 96 26.05 2.77 9.63
CA LEU A 96 26.90 3.82 9.05
C LEU A 96 27.00 3.72 7.53
N LYS A 97 27.16 2.51 6.99
CA LYS A 97 27.11 2.28 5.55
C LYS A 97 25.76 2.69 4.97
N PHE A 98 24.65 2.25 5.61
CA PHE A 98 23.31 2.65 5.18
C PHE A 98 23.13 4.16 5.21
N LEU A 99 23.59 4.86 6.25
CA LEU A 99 23.57 6.33 6.32
C LEU A 99 24.28 6.96 5.12
N THR A 100 25.49 6.47 4.80
CA THR A 100 26.26 6.98 3.67
C THR A 100 25.52 6.74 2.36
N ASP A 101 25.04 5.52 2.13
CA ASP A 101 24.30 5.14 0.92
C ASP A 101 23.02 5.99 0.77
N TYR A 102 22.27 6.21 1.87
CA TYR A 102 21.06 7.03 1.88
C TYR A 102 21.36 8.51 1.56
N CYS A 103 22.43 9.06 2.12
CA CYS A 103 22.85 10.44 1.84
C CYS A 103 23.19 10.66 0.36
N HIS A 104 23.76 9.68 -0.30
CA HIS A 104 24.14 9.74 -1.71
C HIS A 104 23.04 9.29 -2.69
N ALA A 105 21.94 8.71 -2.21
CA ALA A 105 20.83 8.29 -3.05
C ALA A 105 20.17 9.48 -3.76
N ALA A 106 19.68 9.27 -4.98
CA ALA A 106 19.06 10.32 -5.79
C ALA A 106 17.80 10.92 -5.13
N ASN A 107 16.97 10.06 -4.51
CA ASN A 107 15.77 10.46 -3.78
C ASN A 107 15.51 9.51 -2.59
N ALA A 108 14.49 9.79 -1.80
CA ALA A 108 14.15 8.99 -0.62
C ALA A 108 13.72 7.56 -1.00
N ALA A 109 12.99 7.37 -2.11
CA ALA A 109 12.54 6.06 -2.58
C ALA A 109 13.73 5.18 -3.02
N THR A 110 14.71 5.76 -3.72
CA THR A 110 15.94 5.06 -4.12
C THR A 110 16.84 4.74 -2.92
N GLY A 111 16.85 5.61 -1.90
CA GLY A 111 17.63 5.42 -0.68
C GLY A 111 17.03 4.41 0.29
N SER A 112 15.75 4.10 0.21
CA SER A 112 15.11 3.12 1.08
C SER A 112 15.53 1.70 0.71
N LYS A 113 16.06 0.96 1.68
CA LYS A 113 16.47 -0.44 1.51
C LYS A 113 15.29 -1.41 1.63
N TYR A 114 14.24 -1.03 2.36
CA TYR A 114 13.13 -1.92 2.72
C TYR A 114 11.88 -1.57 1.90
N ASP A 115 10.89 -0.97 2.51
CA ASP A 115 9.70 -0.52 1.81
C ASP A 115 9.83 0.96 1.50
N ALA A 116 10.16 1.28 0.24
CA ALA A 116 10.15 2.64 -0.23
C ALA A 116 8.71 3.14 -0.24
N ASN A 117 8.53 4.34 0.29
CA ASN A 117 7.25 5.00 0.25
C ASN A 117 7.39 6.28 -0.58
N ALA A 118 6.72 6.32 -1.71
CA ALA A 118 6.75 7.46 -2.61
C ALA A 118 6.12 8.73 -2.01
N ASN A 119 5.45 8.64 -0.85
CA ASN A 119 4.97 9.81 -0.11
C ASN A 119 6.10 10.60 0.56
N VAL A 120 7.31 10.07 0.60
CA VAL A 120 8.50 10.76 1.08
C VAL A 120 9.11 11.54 -0.08
N GLU A 121 8.89 12.84 -0.15
CA GLU A 121 9.37 13.68 -1.26
C GLU A 121 10.84 14.09 -1.11
N HIS A 122 11.26 14.38 0.11
CA HIS A 122 12.60 14.93 0.36
C HIS A 122 13.37 14.07 1.36
N LYS A 123 14.66 13.85 1.07
CA LYS A 123 15.60 13.31 2.04
C LYS A 123 15.95 14.36 3.09
N ASN A 124 15.81 13.99 4.35
CA ASN A 124 16.24 14.80 5.48
C ASN A 124 16.50 13.89 6.70
N ILE A 125 16.88 14.48 7.82
CA ILE A 125 17.19 13.72 9.05
C ILE A 125 15.97 12.98 9.59
N ALA A 126 14.76 13.51 9.45
CA ALA A 126 13.55 12.83 9.94
C ALA A 126 13.20 11.60 9.10
N THR A 127 13.37 11.68 7.76
CA THR A 127 13.20 10.51 6.88
C THR A 127 14.26 9.45 7.13
N LEU A 128 15.51 9.83 7.37
CA LEU A 128 16.57 8.90 7.76
C LEU A 128 16.28 8.19 9.08
N ILE A 129 15.83 8.92 10.11
CA ILE A 129 15.44 8.34 11.40
C ILE A 129 14.30 7.32 11.21
N GLY A 130 13.37 7.59 10.30
CA GLY A 130 12.31 6.64 9.94
C GLY A 130 12.81 5.36 9.26
N GLU A 131 13.93 5.42 8.53
CA GLU A 131 14.51 4.25 7.85
C GLU A 131 15.34 3.35 8.78
N LEU A 132 16.09 3.94 9.72
CA LEU A 132 17.05 3.22 10.58
C LEU A 132 16.46 2.04 11.38
N PRO A 133 15.24 2.12 11.99
CA PRO A 133 14.68 1.03 12.77
C PRO A 133 13.99 -0.06 11.94
N LYS A 134 13.75 0.15 10.64
CA LYS A 134 12.96 -0.76 9.79
C LYS A 134 13.45 -2.20 9.85
N SER A 135 14.76 -2.45 9.80
CA SER A 135 15.32 -3.80 9.89
C SER A 135 14.98 -4.50 11.21
N SER A 136 15.00 -3.76 12.30
CA SER A 136 14.64 -4.29 13.63
C SER A 136 13.16 -4.60 13.74
N PHE A 137 12.29 -3.75 13.20
CA PHE A 137 10.85 -4.02 13.13
C PHE A 137 10.54 -5.25 12.26
N ILE A 138 11.19 -5.42 11.12
CA ILE A 138 11.03 -6.60 10.28
C ILE A 138 11.40 -7.88 11.05
N ARG A 139 12.55 -7.89 11.73
CA ARG A 139 12.97 -9.04 12.55
C ARG A 139 11.97 -9.35 13.67
N LEU A 140 11.48 -8.31 14.36
CA LEU A 140 10.49 -8.44 15.42
C LEU A 140 9.18 -9.02 14.88
N ASN A 141 8.63 -8.46 13.80
CA ASN A 141 7.40 -8.92 13.16
C ASN A 141 7.50 -10.39 12.73
N ARG A 142 8.59 -10.76 12.06
CA ARG A 142 8.84 -12.15 11.63
C ARG A 142 8.90 -13.09 12.82
N ARG A 143 9.59 -12.68 13.89
CA ARG A 143 9.67 -13.50 15.11
C ARG A 143 8.31 -13.70 15.76
N LEU A 144 7.55 -12.62 16.00
CA LEU A 144 6.22 -12.67 16.58
C LEU A 144 5.27 -13.57 15.75
N LEU A 145 5.29 -13.40 14.43
CA LEU A 145 4.45 -14.18 13.54
C LEU A 145 4.86 -15.65 13.49
N THR A 146 6.17 -15.95 13.40
CA THR A 146 6.69 -17.33 13.38
C THR A 146 6.38 -18.06 14.69
N ASP A 147 6.55 -17.40 15.84
CA ASP A 147 6.23 -18.00 17.14
C ASP A 147 4.71 -18.26 17.27
N ARG A 148 3.87 -17.38 16.72
CA ARG A 148 2.41 -17.60 16.66
C ARG A 148 2.04 -18.78 15.75
N ILE A 149 2.61 -18.85 14.56
CA ILE A 149 2.38 -19.99 13.64
C ILE A 149 2.81 -21.30 14.31
N LYS A 150 3.97 -21.31 14.96
CA LYS A 150 4.46 -22.48 15.68
C LYS A 150 3.49 -22.92 16.79
N LYS A 151 2.91 -21.97 17.52
CA LYS A 151 1.94 -22.24 18.59
C LYS A 151 0.63 -22.80 18.04
N MET A 152 0.16 -22.31 16.90
CA MET A 152 -1.14 -22.68 16.32
C MET A 152 -1.07 -23.96 15.47
N TYR A 153 0.00 -24.13 14.70
CA TYR A 153 0.08 -25.14 13.64
C TYR A 153 1.32 -26.05 13.71
N GLY A 154 2.21 -25.84 14.65
CA GLY A 154 3.43 -26.63 14.79
C GLY A 154 4.67 -26.02 14.14
N LYS A 155 5.82 -26.69 14.36
CA LYS A 155 7.14 -26.23 13.93
C LYS A 155 7.31 -26.35 12.42
N GLU A 156 6.74 -27.37 11.83
CA GLU A 156 6.86 -27.67 10.38
C GLU A 156 6.27 -26.53 9.56
N LEU A 157 5.06 -26.09 9.86
CA LEU A 157 4.42 -24.97 9.14
C LEU A 157 5.17 -23.65 9.35
N ALA A 158 5.72 -23.42 10.56
CA ALA A 158 6.52 -22.24 10.84
C ALA A 158 7.82 -22.21 10.00
N ASN A 159 8.45 -23.36 9.83
CA ASN A 159 9.64 -23.50 8.97
C ASN A 159 9.29 -23.34 7.50
N GLU A 160 8.17 -23.90 7.04
CA GLU A 160 7.67 -23.75 5.68
C GLU A 160 7.36 -22.28 5.35
N TYR A 161 6.71 -21.56 6.26
CA TYR A 161 6.49 -20.11 6.12
C TYR A 161 7.80 -19.35 5.91
N LEU A 162 8.81 -19.60 6.77
CA LEU A 162 10.12 -18.96 6.66
C LEU A 162 10.83 -19.33 5.36
N ASP A 163 10.73 -20.60 4.94
CA ASP A 163 11.30 -21.06 3.67
C ASP A 163 10.68 -20.31 2.48
N LYS A 164 9.34 -20.31 2.38
CA LYS A 164 8.64 -19.60 1.30
C LYS A 164 8.90 -18.09 1.30
N LEU A 165 8.99 -17.48 2.47
CA LEU A 165 9.33 -16.06 2.63
C LEU A 165 10.77 -15.75 2.18
N ASN A 166 11.74 -16.52 2.65
CA ASN A 166 13.15 -16.32 2.35
C ASN A 166 13.53 -16.64 0.90
N HIS A 167 12.82 -17.56 0.27
CA HIS A 167 12.95 -17.88 -1.15
C HIS A 167 11.98 -17.12 -2.05
N HIS A 168 11.32 -16.07 -1.51
CA HIS A 168 10.53 -15.10 -2.27
C HIS A 168 9.33 -15.66 -3.05
N PHE A 169 8.79 -16.80 -2.63
CA PHE A 169 7.51 -17.33 -3.12
C PHE A 169 6.34 -16.48 -2.61
N ILE A 170 6.49 -15.93 -1.41
CA ILE A 170 5.55 -15.04 -0.75
C ILE A 170 6.27 -13.80 -0.22
N TYR A 171 5.53 -12.71 -0.08
CA TYR A 171 6.02 -11.44 0.45
C TYR A 171 5.03 -10.91 1.48
N LYS A 172 5.47 -10.68 2.72
CA LYS A 172 4.67 -10.02 3.74
C LYS A 172 4.82 -8.52 3.58
N ASN A 173 3.72 -7.85 3.23
CA ASN A 173 3.71 -6.40 3.06
C ASN A 173 3.82 -5.70 4.42
N ASP A 174 4.50 -4.57 4.44
CA ASP A 174 4.66 -3.66 5.60
C ASP A 174 5.12 -4.33 6.90
N GLU A 175 6.10 -5.24 6.82
CA GLU A 175 6.78 -5.80 8.00
C GLU A 175 7.48 -4.73 8.87
N THR A 176 7.58 -3.51 8.37
CA THR A 176 8.18 -2.36 9.07
C THR A 176 7.28 -1.74 10.13
N SER A 177 6.03 -2.23 10.27
CA SER A 177 5.05 -1.77 11.24
C SER A 177 4.32 -2.95 11.89
N LEU A 178 3.86 -2.76 13.15
CA LEU A 178 2.95 -3.68 13.86
C LEU A 178 1.48 -3.24 13.74
N ALA A 179 1.23 -2.15 13.04
CA ALA A 179 -0.09 -1.54 12.92
C ALA A 179 -0.97 -2.27 11.90
N ASN A 180 -2.28 -2.04 11.97
CA ASN A 180 -3.23 -2.41 10.94
C ASN A 180 -2.81 -1.79 9.60
N TYR A 181 -3.05 -2.50 8.47
CA TYR A 181 -2.53 -2.07 7.17
C TYR A 181 -3.19 -0.79 6.66
N CYS A 182 -4.43 -0.86 6.19
CA CYS A 182 -5.20 0.27 5.70
C CYS A 182 -6.61 0.25 6.31
N ALA A 183 -7.20 1.42 6.49
CA ALA A 183 -8.55 1.49 6.99
C ALA A 183 -9.38 2.59 6.31
N SER A 184 -10.64 2.26 6.09
CA SER A 184 -11.72 3.20 5.89
C SER A 184 -12.41 3.36 7.23
N ILE A 185 -12.35 4.55 7.80
CA ILE A 185 -12.83 4.81 9.16
C ILE A 185 -14.22 5.45 9.13
N THR A 186 -15.03 5.15 10.17
CA THR A 186 -16.12 6.04 10.51
C THR A 186 -15.61 7.15 11.42
N MET A 187 -16.10 8.37 11.19
CA MET A 187 -15.76 9.52 12.03
C MET A 187 -16.76 9.75 13.17
N TYR A 188 -17.79 8.90 13.28
CA TYR A 188 -18.87 9.05 14.26
C TYR A 188 -18.40 9.09 15.71
N PRO A 189 -17.42 8.25 16.17
CA PRO A 189 -16.87 8.34 17.51
C PRO A 189 -16.24 9.71 17.82
N TRP A 190 -15.59 10.33 16.82
CA TRP A 190 -15.02 11.66 16.97
C TRP A 190 -16.09 12.76 17.11
N LEU A 191 -17.20 12.64 16.41
CA LEU A 191 -18.33 13.58 16.55
C LEU A 191 -18.96 13.56 17.96
N ILE A 192 -18.89 12.43 18.66
CA ILE A 192 -19.46 12.27 20.00
C ILE A 192 -18.45 12.63 21.08
N GLY A 193 -17.23 12.10 21.00
CA GLY A 193 -16.24 12.10 22.09
C GLY A 193 -14.95 12.84 21.80
N GLY A 194 -14.79 13.44 20.60
CA GLY A 194 -13.52 14.03 20.21
C GLY A 194 -12.41 12.98 20.02
N THR A 195 -11.17 13.32 20.38
CA THR A 195 -10.01 12.43 20.21
C THR A 195 -9.58 11.71 21.48
N THR A 196 -10.30 11.86 22.58
CA THR A 196 -9.89 11.33 23.91
C THR A 196 -9.78 9.81 23.91
N SER A 197 -10.68 9.12 23.21
CA SER A 197 -10.70 7.66 23.09
C SER A 197 -9.50 7.06 22.35
N ILE A 198 -8.77 7.89 21.60
CA ILE A 198 -7.58 7.50 20.83
C ILE A 198 -6.31 8.19 21.35
N GLY A 199 -6.32 8.68 22.58
CA GLY A 199 -5.15 9.26 23.25
C GLY A 199 -4.94 10.76 23.02
N GLY A 200 -5.88 11.46 22.40
CA GLY A 200 -5.86 12.93 22.27
C GLY A 200 -6.59 13.63 23.39
N ASN A 201 -6.61 14.97 23.36
CA ASN A 201 -7.25 15.81 24.38
C ASN A 201 -8.33 16.74 23.81
N SER A 202 -8.67 16.63 22.50
CA SER A 202 -9.71 17.49 21.92
C SER A 202 -11.11 16.92 22.19
N THR A 203 -12.06 17.83 22.47
CA THR A 203 -13.47 17.52 22.54
C THR A 203 -14.11 17.37 21.15
N ALA A 204 -15.35 16.91 21.12
CA ALA A 204 -16.13 16.86 19.89
C ALA A 204 -16.24 18.25 19.21
N PRO A 205 -16.22 18.32 17.85
CA PRO A 205 -16.38 19.59 17.16
C PRO A 205 -17.81 20.13 17.33
N THR A 206 -17.95 21.43 17.57
CA THR A 206 -19.25 22.09 17.80
C THR A 206 -19.64 23.06 16.68
N ASN A 207 -18.69 23.49 15.86
CA ASN A 207 -18.88 24.43 14.74
C ASN A 207 -17.92 24.13 13.60
N LEU A 208 -18.07 24.78 12.47
CA LEU A 208 -17.28 24.57 11.26
C LEU A 208 -15.77 24.75 11.50
N LYS A 209 -15.37 25.78 12.25
CA LYS A 209 -13.95 26.05 12.53
C LYS A 209 -13.33 24.92 13.38
N SER A 210 -14.02 24.47 14.44
CA SER A 210 -13.55 23.37 15.28
C SER A 210 -13.57 22.04 14.53
N PHE A 211 -14.48 21.84 13.58
CA PHE A 211 -14.49 20.70 12.69
C PHE A 211 -13.23 20.69 11.80
N CYS A 212 -12.96 21.77 11.07
CA CYS A 212 -11.82 21.81 10.14
C CYS A 212 -10.47 21.57 10.82
N GLY A 213 -10.22 22.23 11.96
CA GLY A 213 -8.97 22.05 12.72
C GLY A 213 -8.89 20.68 13.40
N GLY A 214 -10.00 20.23 14.00
CA GLY A 214 -10.08 18.93 14.67
C GLY A 214 -9.96 17.76 13.70
N PHE A 215 -10.53 17.88 12.49
CA PHE A 215 -10.43 16.85 11.44
C PHE A 215 -8.98 16.57 11.06
N VAL A 216 -8.18 17.61 10.81
CA VAL A 216 -6.75 17.46 10.48
C VAL A 216 -6.02 16.71 11.59
N ASN A 217 -6.23 17.11 12.85
CA ASN A 217 -5.60 16.46 13.99
C ASN A 217 -6.05 14.99 14.14
N MET A 218 -7.35 14.72 14.00
CA MET A 218 -7.90 13.36 14.05
C MET A 218 -7.29 12.49 12.96
N VAL A 219 -7.20 12.96 11.71
CA VAL A 219 -6.61 12.23 10.59
C VAL A 219 -5.12 11.94 10.85
N PHE A 220 -4.36 12.89 11.39
CA PHE A 220 -2.95 12.65 11.76
C PHE A 220 -2.82 11.58 12.85
N MET A 221 -3.65 11.62 13.88
CA MET A 221 -3.63 10.63 14.96
C MET A 221 -4.00 9.24 14.44
N VAL A 222 -5.12 9.13 13.72
CA VAL A 222 -5.57 7.85 13.14
C VAL A 222 -4.52 7.28 12.18
N SER A 223 -3.98 8.10 11.29
CA SER A 223 -3.00 7.65 10.31
C SER A 223 -1.68 7.21 10.93
N SER A 224 -1.32 7.71 12.11
CA SER A 224 -0.13 7.25 12.85
C SER A 224 -0.27 5.82 13.37
N MET A 225 -1.49 5.31 13.48
CA MET A 225 -1.82 3.95 13.94
C MET A 225 -2.11 2.98 12.78
N LEU A 226 -1.89 3.43 11.53
CA LEU A 226 -2.06 2.63 10.31
C LEU A 226 -0.74 2.57 9.53
N SER A 227 -0.45 1.44 8.91
CA SER A 227 0.75 1.30 8.07
C SER A 227 0.58 1.99 6.70
N GLY A 228 -0.63 2.00 6.16
CA GLY A 228 -0.97 2.49 4.83
C GLY A 228 -1.99 3.64 4.83
N ALA A 229 -3.03 3.51 4.03
CA ALA A 229 -4.02 4.54 3.80
C ALA A 229 -5.04 4.70 4.93
N CYS A 230 -5.49 5.95 5.11
CA CYS A 230 -6.61 6.34 5.95
C CYS A 230 -7.69 6.97 5.05
N ALA A 231 -8.79 6.26 4.83
CA ALA A 231 -9.93 6.77 4.07
C ALA A 231 -11.00 7.32 5.02
N THR A 232 -11.56 8.47 4.67
CA THR A 232 -12.66 9.12 5.38
C THR A 232 -13.84 9.35 4.44
N PRO A 233 -14.58 8.29 4.08
CA PRO A 233 -15.66 8.37 3.08
C PRO A 233 -16.82 9.26 3.50
N GLU A 234 -17.00 9.52 4.78
CA GLU A 234 -18.02 10.40 5.36
C GLU A 234 -17.61 11.89 5.38
N PHE A 235 -16.38 12.24 5.01
CA PHE A 235 -15.81 13.57 5.23
C PHE A 235 -16.68 14.72 4.70
N LEU A 236 -17.09 14.66 3.44
CA LEU A 236 -17.87 15.73 2.83
C LEU A 236 -19.29 15.82 3.41
N MET A 237 -19.88 14.69 3.84
CA MET A 237 -21.16 14.66 4.53
C MET A 237 -21.09 15.38 5.87
N TYR A 238 -20.04 15.14 6.66
CA TYR A 238 -19.83 15.84 7.92
C TYR A 238 -19.49 17.31 7.72
N LEU A 239 -18.68 17.63 6.71
CA LEU A 239 -18.39 19.03 6.38
C LEU A 239 -19.67 19.78 5.98
N ASN A 240 -20.53 19.17 5.16
CA ASN A 240 -21.84 19.72 4.79
C ASN A 240 -22.72 20.01 6.02
N TYR A 241 -22.75 19.07 6.97
CA TYR A 241 -23.49 19.24 8.23
C TYR A 241 -23.01 20.48 9.02
N PHE A 242 -21.70 20.67 9.18
CA PHE A 242 -21.18 21.83 9.90
C PHE A 242 -21.33 23.15 9.14
N ILE A 243 -21.26 23.13 7.81
CA ILE A 243 -21.57 24.29 6.98
C ILE A 243 -23.04 24.67 7.13
N GLY A 244 -23.95 23.68 7.08
CA GLY A 244 -25.38 23.90 7.27
C GLY A 244 -25.72 24.45 8.66
N LYS A 245 -25.00 24.02 9.71
CA LYS A 245 -25.15 24.61 11.06
C LYS A 245 -24.68 26.06 11.15
N GLU A 246 -23.67 26.45 10.39
CA GLU A 246 -23.10 27.80 10.42
C GLU A 246 -23.92 28.79 9.57
N TYR A 247 -24.35 28.37 8.36
CA TYR A 247 -24.90 29.27 7.33
C TYR A 247 -26.37 28.96 6.94
N GLY A 248 -27.01 27.92 7.48
CA GLY A 248 -28.31 27.41 7.08
C GLY A 248 -28.21 26.26 6.07
N LEU A 249 -29.24 25.40 6.02
CA LEU A 249 -29.26 24.22 5.14
C LEU A 249 -29.35 24.59 3.65
N ASP A 250 -29.80 25.82 3.34
CA ASP A 250 -29.92 26.41 2.02
C ASP A 250 -28.68 27.22 1.59
N TYR A 251 -27.56 27.12 2.32
CA TYR A 251 -26.34 27.90 2.09
C TYR A 251 -25.84 27.83 0.62
N TRP A 252 -26.09 26.73 -0.03
CA TRP A 252 -25.67 26.44 -1.40
C TRP A 252 -26.45 27.29 -2.44
N GLU A 253 -27.68 27.71 -2.14
CA GLU A 253 -28.46 28.64 -2.95
C GLU A 253 -27.95 30.09 -2.80
N HIS A 254 -27.25 30.39 -1.72
CA HIS A 254 -26.82 31.72 -1.33
C HIS A 254 -25.28 31.80 -1.12
N ALA A 255 -24.54 30.97 -1.83
CA ALA A 255 -23.08 30.84 -1.66
C ALA A 255 -22.31 32.15 -1.94
N ASP A 256 -22.87 33.07 -2.71
CA ASP A 256 -22.34 34.40 -3.02
C ASP A 256 -22.62 35.44 -1.92
N LYS A 257 -23.46 35.13 -0.93
CA LYS A 257 -23.77 36.03 0.20
C LYS A 257 -22.52 36.32 1.02
N VAL A 258 -22.22 37.62 1.23
CA VAL A 258 -21.15 38.07 2.10
C VAL A 258 -21.53 37.86 3.56
N VAL A 259 -20.70 37.11 4.28
CA VAL A 259 -20.88 36.75 5.71
C VAL A 259 -19.77 37.28 6.60
N ASP A 260 -18.58 37.54 6.03
CA ASP A 260 -17.48 38.18 6.75
C ASP A 260 -17.46 39.69 6.39
N LEU A 261 -17.91 40.50 7.33
CA LEU A 261 -17.96 41.96 7.18
C LEU A 261 -16.62 42.66 7.48
N SER A 262 -15.54 41.89 7.68
CA SER A 262 -14.19 42.44 7.74
C SER A 262 -13.80 43.14 6.43
N ALA A 263 -12.62 43.78 6.39
CA ALA A 263 -12.11 44.45 5.19
C ALA A 263 -12.01 43.53 3.95
N LYS A 264 -12.05 42.17 4.15
CA LYS A 264 -11.98 41.18 3.08
C LYS A 264 -13.34 40.83 2.46
N GLN A 265 -14.45 41.13 3.13
CA GLN A 265 -15.82 40.87 2.65
C GLN A 265 -15.98 39.49 2.00
N ARG A 266 -15.68 38.39 2.74
CA ARG A 266 -15.74 37.04 2.20
C ARG A 266 -17.16 36.50 2.12
N THR A 267 -17.45 35.82 0.99
CA THR A 267 -18.70 35.10 0.77
C THR A 267 -18.72 33.74 1.46
N ILE A 268 -19.88 33.12 1.56
CA ILE A 268 -20.01 31.72 2.04
C ILE A 268 -19.12 30.79 1.22
N ASP A 269 -19.13 30.89 -0.12
CA ASP A 269 -18.26 30.09 -0.99
C ASP A 269 -16.76 30.30 -0.68
N LYS A 270 -16.33 31.51 -0.40
CA LYS A 270 -14.93 31.79 -0.01
C LYS A 270 -14.60 31.20 1.36
N MET A 271 -15.53 31.27 2.32
CA MET A 271 -15.34 30.66 3.64
C MET A 271 -15.22 29.12 3.55
N ILE A 272 -16.03 28.49 2.71
CA ILE A 272 -15.94 27.05 2.43
C ILE A 272 -14.61 26.72 1.73
N THR A 273 -14.21 27.52 0.76
CA THR A 273 -12.92 27.35 0.07
C THR A 273 -11.74 27.49 1.03
N ASP A 274 -11.78 28.42 1.99
CA ASP A 274 -10.76 28.56 3.03
C ASP A 274 -10.67 27.29 3.91
N CYS A 275 -11.80 26.62 4.18
CA CYS A 275 -11.80 25.30 4.86
C CYS A 275 -11.12 24.23 4.02
N PHE A 276 -11.39 24.17 2.72
CA PHE A 276 -10.73 23.21 1.82
C PHE A 276 -9.21 23.45 1.81
N GLU A 277 -8.78 24.70 1.63
CA GLU A 277 -7.36 25.10 1.65
C GLU A 277 -6.70 24.66 2.97
N GLN A 278 -7.31 25.00 4.10
CA GLN A 278 -6.78 24.61 5.42
C GLN A 278 -6.60 23.10 5.57
N ILE A 279 -7.60 22.30 5.22
CA ILE A 279 -7.57 20.86 5.39
C ILE A 279 -6.59 20.21 4.42
N VAL A 280 -6.73 20.49 3.12
CA VAL A 280 -5.97 19.79 2.08
C VAL A 280 -4.47 20.11 2.18
N TYR A 281 -4.11 21.38 2.33
CA TYR A 281 -2.70 21.77 2.47
C TYR A 281 -2.08 21.24 3.77
N SER A 282 -2.83 21.22 4.88
CA SER A 282 -2.32 20.64 6.14
C SER A 282 -2.04 19.14 6.02
N ILE A 283 -2.94 18.38 5.41
CA ILE A 283 -2.78 16.92 5.26
C ILE A 283 -1.67 16.56 4.27
N ASN A 284 -1.40 17.40 3.28
CA ASN A 284 -0.29 17.19 2.34
C ASN A 284 1.09 17.54 2.93
N GLN A 285 1.14 18.12 4.14
CA GLN A 285 2.44 18.37 4.78
C GLN A 285 3.01 17.08 5.38
N PRO A 286 4.31 16.81 5.17
CA PRO A 286 4.99 15.71 5.84
C PRO A 286 4.97 15.93 7.36
N THR A 287 4.63 14.89 8.12
CA THR A 287 4.55 14.97 9.58
C THR A 287 5.43 13.94 10.28
N GLY A 288 5.89 14.25 11.48
CA GLY A 288 6.69 13.35 12.30
C GLY A 288 5.92 12.08 12.71
N ALA A 289 4.60 12.16 12.85
CA ALA A 289 3.74 11.02 13.21
C ALA A 289 3.82 9.86 12.20
N ARG A 290 4.26 10.12 10.97
CA ARG A 290 4.42 9.11 9.91
C ARG A 290 5.84 9.09 9.34
N ASN A 291 6.86 9.27 10.14
CA ASN A 291 8.25 9.27 9.68
C ASN A 291 8.48 10.27 8.54
N TYR A 292 7.94 11.47 8.67
CA TYR A 292 8.04 12.56 7.71
C TYR A 292 7.40 12.23 6.35
N GLN A 293 6.25 11.56 6.38
CA GLN A 293 5.41 11.30 5.20
C GLN A 293 4.12 12.11 5.28
N ALA A 294 3.57 12.49 4.15
CA ALA A 294 2.20 12.97 4.08
C ALA A 294 1.22 11.83 4.39
N VAL A 295 0.05 12.17 4.93
CA VAL A 295 -0.99 11.16 5.17
C VAL A 295 -1.55 10.65 3.85
N PHE A 296 -1.57 9.34 3.66
CA PHE A 296 -2.25 8.73 2.52
C PHE A 296 -3.76 8.78 2.74
N TRP A 297 -4.32 9.96 2.53
CA TRP A 297 -5.71 10.27 2.77
C TRP A 297 -6.57 10.03 1.52
N ASN A 298 -7.76 9.44 1.72
CA ASN A 298 -8.73 9.19 0.66
C ASN A 298 -10.08 9.80 1.02
N VAL A 299 -10.76 10.33 0.00
CA VAL A 299 -12.14 10.83 0.08
C VAL A 299 -13.00 10.17 -0.98
N ALA A 300 -14.30 10.08 -0.72
CA ALA A 300 -15.28 9.56 -1.67
C ALA A 300 -16.34 10.60 -2.01
N TYR A 301 -16.83 10.53 -3.23
CA TYR A 301 -17.98 11.24 -3.76
C TYR A 301 -19.03 10.22 -4.17
N TYR A 302 -20.26 10.59 -4.10
CA TYR A 302 -21.40 9.69 -4.36
C TYR A 302 -22.37 10.34 -5.33
N ASP A 303 -22.96 9.55 -6.22
CA ASP A 303 -24.23 9.92 -6.83
C ASP A 303 -25.38 9.76 -5.82
N LYS A 304 -26.55 10.30 -6.14
CA LYS A 304 -27.70 10.28 -5.21
C LYS A 304 -28.13 8.86 -4.81
N PRO A 305 -28.31 7.91 -5.74
CA PRO A 305 -28.71 6.55 -5.38
C PRO A 305 -27.70 5.83 -4.47
N TYR A 306 -26.41 6.05 -4.70
CA TYR A 306 -25.34 5.46 -3.88
C TYR A 306 -25.35 6.04 -2.47
N PHE A 307 -25.45 7.35 -2.38
CA PHE A 307 -25.54 8.07 -1.11
C PHE A 307 -26.75 7.64 -0.28
N GLU A 308 -27.94 7.59 -0.89
CA GLU A 308 -29.17 7.18 -0.21
C GLU A 308 -29.06 5.74 0.32
N SER A 309 -28.44 4.84 -0.44
CA SER A 309 -28.22 3.45 -0.01
C SER A 309 -27.25 3.34 1.18
N LEU A 310 -26.18 4.13 1.20
CA LEU A 310 -25.19 4.08 2.28
C LEU A 310 -25.58 4.88 3.52
N PHE A 311 -26.17 6.05 3.34
CA PHE A 311 -26.37 7.04 4.40
C PHE A 311 -27.82 7.49 4.59
N GLY A 312 -28.79 6.90 3.87
CA GLY A 312 -30.20 7.29 3.97
C GLY A 312 -30.79 7.15 5.38
N GLU A 313 -30.31 6.17 6.14
CA GLU A 313 -30.71 5.95 7.54
C GLU A 313 -29.73 6.55 8.57
N PHE A 314 -28.69 7.24 8.11
CA PHE A 314 -27.73 7.89 9.00
C PHE A 314 -28.38 9.05 9.77
N VAL A 315 -28.02 9.19 11.05
CA VAL A 315 -28.51 10.26 11.92
C VAL A 315 -27.33 10.88 12.66
N PHE A 316 -27.19 12.21 12.56
CA PHE A 316 -26.20 12.95 13.33
C PHE A 316 -26.53 12.95 14.83
N PRO A 317 -25.55 13.27 15.72
CA PRO A 317 -25.78 13.28 17.16
C PRO A 317 -26.93 14.18 17.66
N ASP A 318 -27.30 15.20 16.89
CA ASP A 318 -28.41 16.11 17.19
C ASP A 318 -29.78 15.63 16.65
N GLY A 319 -29.81 14.42 16.06
CA GLY A 319 -31.05 13.84 15.47
C GLY A 319 -31.34 14.26 14.05
N SER A 320 -30.55 15.15 13.45
CA SER A 320 -30.73 15.54 12.03
C SER A 320 -30.24 14.45 11.07
N LYS A 321 -30.82 14.42 9.86
CA LYS A 321 -30.37 13.57 8.76
C LYS A 321 -29.47 14.33 7.79
N PRO A 322 -28.61 13.61 7.01
CA PRO A 322 -27.80 14.25 5.98
C PRO A 322 -28.68 14.93 4.91
N ASP A 323 -28.30 16.15 4.54
CA ASP A 323 -28.92 16.89 3.43
C ASP A 323 -28.19 16.60 2.12
N TRP A 324 -28.92 16.02 1.15
CA TRP A 324 -28.37 15.69 -0.16
C TRP A 324 -28.08 16.93 -1.02
N ASN A 325 -28.95 17.94 -0.98
CA ASN A 325 -28.82 19.09 -1.88
C ASN A 325 -27.53 19.87 -1.60
N GLY A 326 -27.31 20.20 -0.33
CA GLY A 326 -26.06 20.84 0.09
C GLY A 326 -24.85 19.95 -0.15
N LEU A 327 -24.97 18.63 0.14
CA LEU A 327 -23.87 17.70 -0.11
C LEU A 327 -23.55 17.57 -1.61
N SER A 328 -24.54 17.46 -2.47
CA SER A 328 -24.34 17.38 -3.93
C SER A 328 -23.61 18.61 -4.46
N TRP A 329 -24.03 19.81 -4.02
CA TRP A 329 -23.33 21.05 -4.35
C TRP A 329 -21.89 21.06 -3.83
N LEU A 330 -21.71 20.69 -2.56
CA LEU A 330 -20.40 20.70 -1.89
C LEU A 330 -19.41 19.73 -2.57
N GLN A 331 -19.83 18.52 -2.92
CA GLN A 331 -19.02 17.54 -3.63
C GLN A 331 -18.52 18.10 -4.98
N LYS A 332 -19.44 18.66 -5.77
CA LYS A 332 -19.09 19.28 -7.06
C LYS A 332 -18.14 20.46 -6.87
N ARG A 333 -18.39 21.27 -5.84
CA ARG A 333 -17.57 22.45 -5.52
C ARG A 333 -16.16 22.06 -5.08
N PHE A 334 -16.03 21.02 -4.25
CA PHE A 334 -14.72 20.50 -3.79
C PHE A 334 -13.91 19.94 -4.97
N MET A 335 -14.50 19.09 -5.83
CA MET A 335 -13.81 18.56 -7.00
C MET A 335 -13.31 19.65 -7.95
N LYS A 336 -14.15 20.63 -8.28
CA LYS A 336 -13.78 21.76 -9.16
C LYS A 336 -12.67 22.61 -8.54
N TRP A 337 -12.74 22.88 -7.25
CA TRP A 337 -11.72 23.61 -6.52
C TRP A 337 -10.39 22.84 -6.53
N PHE A 338 -10.41 21.54 -6.16
CA PHE A 338 -9.20 20.74 -6.05
C PHE A 338 -8.54 20.50 -7.42
N ASN A 339 -9.35 20.34 -8.47
CA ASN A 339 -8.85 20.29 -9.84
C ASN A 339 -8.07 21.56 -10.23
N LYS A 340 -8.56 22.72 -9.87
CA LYS A 340 -7.89 24.01 -10.07
C LYS A 340 -6.65 24.13 -9.18
N GLU A 341 -6.73 23.71 -7.93
CA GLU A 341 -5.64 23.84 -6.96
C GLU A 341 -4.40 23.01 -7.36
N ARG A 342 -4.60 21.85 -7.98
CA ARG A 342 -3.54 21.00 -8.54
C ARG A 342 -2.75 21.63 -9.71
N THR A 343 -3.18 22.77 -10.25
CA THR A 343 -2.35 23.56 -11.20
C THR A 343 -1.41 24.55 -10.49
N LYS A 344 -1.57 24.75 -9.18
CA LYS A 344 -0.74 25.65 -8.38
C LYS A 344 0.32 24.90 -7.57
N ALA A 345 -0.01 23.68 -7.12
CA ALA A 345 0.87 22.87 -6.28
C ALA A 345 0.71 21.39 -6.58
N VAL A 346 1.76 20.61 -6.33
CA VAL A 346 1.72 19.14 -6.39
C VAL A 346 1.00 18.62 -5.15
N LEU A 347 -0.33 18.51 -5.23
CA LEU A 347 -1.17 17.98 -4.17
C LEU A 347 -1.51 16.52 -4.45
N THR A 348 -0.78 15.62 -3.80
CA THR A 348 -0.97 14.17 -3.95
C THR A 348 -2.28 13.71 -3.32
N PHE A 349 -2.64 14.26 -2.17
CA PHE A 349 -3.81 13.89 -1.38
C PHE A 349 -4.86 15.01 -1.30
N PRO A 350 -6.14 14.65 -1.18
CA PRO A 350 -6.68 13.29 -1.11
C PRO A 350 -6.57 12.52 -2.42
N VAL A 351 -6.50 11.19 -2.33
CA VAL A 351 -6.92 10.32 -3.43
C VAL A 351 -8.44 10.35 -3.45
N GLU A 352 -9.01 10.63 -4.60
CA GLU A 352 -10.44 10.83 -4.78
C GLU A 352 -11.07 9.64 -5.49
N THR A 353 -12.22 9.20 -5.04
CA THR A 353 -13.02 8.16 -5.67
C THR A 353 -14.45 8.63 -5.87
N MET A 354 -14.91 8.66 -7.12
CA MET A 354 -16.31 8.89 -7.49
C MET A 354 -17.03 7.56 -7.53
N ALA A 355 -17.98 7.33 -6.62
CA ALA A 355 -18.81 6.13 -6.54
C ALA A 355 -20.13 6.37 -7.26
N LEU A 356 -20.42 5.55 -8.29
CA LEU A 356 -21.58 5.63 -9.14
C LEU A 356 -22.33 4.30 -9.14
N LEU A 357 -23.65 4.33 -8.94
CA LEU A 357 -24.49 3.15 -9.17
C LEU A 357 -24.83 3.00 -10.64
N THR A 358 -24.76 1.76 -11.11
CA THR A 358 -25.01 1.39 -12.51
C THR A 358 -26.19 0.44 -12.63
N LYS A 359 -26.89 0.53 -13.74
CA LYS A 359 -27.94 -0.39 -14.15
C LYS A 359 -27.99 -0.48 -15.65
N ASP A 360 -28.20 -1.67 -16.18
CA ASP A 360 -28.35 -1.91 -17.63
C ASP A 360 -27.20 -1.33 -18.47
N GLY A 361 -25.97 -1.41 -17.96
CA GLY A 361 -24.76 -0.94 -18.65
C GLY A 361 -24.56 0.58 -18.69
N ASP A 362 -25.21 1.33 -17.79
CA ASP A 362 -24.99 2.78 -17.67
C ASP A 362 -25.16 3.24 -16.22
N VAL A 363 -24.70 4.46 -15.91
CA VAL A 363 -24.91 5.13 -14.61
C VAL A 363 -26.38 5.45 -14.43
N ILE A 364 -26.94 5.16 -13.26
CA ILE A 364 -28.36 5.44 -12.92
C ILE A 364 -28.59 6.94 -12.91
N ASP A 365 -27.78 7.69 -12.17
CA ASP A 365 -27.85 9.14 -12.09
C ASP A 365 -27.09 9.78 -13.27
N LYS A 366 -27.85 10.20 -14.28
CA LYS A 366 -27.27 10.77 -15.52
C LYS A 366 -26.56 12.08 -15.27
N GLU A 367 -27.02 12.90 -14.35
CA GLU A 367 -26.39 14.19 -13.99
C GLU A 367 -25.00 13.94 -13.42
N TRP A 368 -24.85 12.96 -12.51
CA TRP A 368 -23.56 12.61 -11.95
C TRP A 368 -22.65 11.90 -12.93
N GLY A 369 -23.20 11.08 -13.84
CA GLY A 369 -22.44 10.53 -14.96
C GLY A 369 -21.87 11.61 -15.87
N ASP A 370 -22.67 12.62 -16.20
CA ASP A 370 -22.26 13.76 -17.03
C ASP A 370 -21.25 14.67 -16.30
N PHE A 371 -21.42 14.89 -14.99
CA PHE A 371 -20.47 15.62 -14.17
C PHE A 371 -19.13 14.90 -14.06
N THR A 372 -19.15 13.58 -13.89
CA THR A 372 -17.92 12.75 -13.86
C THR A 372 -17.14 12.88 -15.19
N ALA A 373 -17.85 12.79 -16.32
CA ALA A 373 -17.25 12.99 -17.65
C ALA A 373 -16.72 14.42 -17.85
N GLU A 374 -17.43 15.43 -17.35
CA GLU A 374 -16.99 16.84 -17.35
C GLU A 374 -15.66 17.01 -16.58
N MET A 375 -15.57 16.46 -15.36
CA MET A 375 -14.37 16.58 -14.55
C MET A 375 -13.15 15.92 -15.21
N TYR A 376 -13.32 14.76 -15.87
CA TYR A 376 -12.27 14.16 -16.67
C TYR A 376 -11.87 15.04 -17.87
N SER A 377 -12.85 15.63 -18.57
CA SER A 377 -12.56 16.52 -19.72
C SER A 377 -11.85 17.82 -19.30
N GLU A 378 -12.03 18.25 -18.07
CA GLU A 378 -11.29 19.38 -17.47
C GLU A 378 -9.90 18.95 -16.93
N GLY A 379 -9.49 17.72 -17.14
CA GLY A 379 -8.18 17.20 -16.74
C GLY A 379 -8.06 16.91 -15.24
N HIS A 380 -9.16 16.64 -14.55
CA HIS A 380 -9.11 16.20 -13.17
C HIS A 380 -8.71 14.73 -13.08
N SER A 381 -7.81 14.40 -12.13
CA SER A 381 -7.32 13.03 -11.93
C SER A 381 -7.93 12.44 -10.65
N PHE A 382 -8.84 11.50 -10.81
CA PHE A 382 -9.54 10.78 -9.74
C PHE A 382 -9.88 9.36 -10.19
N PHE A 383 -10.29 8.49 -9.27
CA PHE A 383 -10.82 7.18 -9.60
C PHE A 383 -12.34 7.22 -9.73
N THR A 384 -12.86 6.40 -10.64
CA THR A 384 -14.28 6.08 -10.70
C THR A 384 -14.48 4.66 -10.21
N TYR A 385 -15.40 4.48 -9.26
CA TYR A 385 -15.90 3.19 -8.80
C TYR A 385 -17.34 3.01 -9.27
N MET A 386 -17.61 1.92 -9.98
CA MET A 386 -18.93 1.58 -10.48
C MET A 386 -19.41 0.26 -9.89
N SER A 387 -20.64 0.21 -9.45
CA SER A 387 -21.27 -1.00 -8.93
C SER A 387 -22.76 -1.03 -9.28
N ASP A 388 -23.32 -2.21 -9.43
CA ASP A 388 -24.75 -2.44 -9.59
C ASP A 388 -25.49 -2.46 -8.24
N ASN A 389 -24.74 -2.48 -7.14
CA ASN A 389 -25.27 -2.34 -5.78
C ASN A 389 -24.36 -1.46 -4.92
N ALA A 390 -24.89 -0.91 -3.84
CA ALA A 390 -24.15 -0.05 -2.91
C ALA A 390 -23.45 -0.83 -1.79
N ASP A 391 -23.44 -2.17 -1.85
CA ASP A 391 -22.87 -3.02 -0.80
C ASP A 391 -21.34 -3.07 -0.81
N SER A 392 -20.71 -2.32 -1.71
CA SER A 392 -19.27 -2.23 -1.80
C SER A 392 -18.81 -0.81 -2.10
N LEU A 393 -17.66 -0.44 -1.58
CA LEU A 393 -17.02 0.85 -1.82
C LEU A 393 -15.50 0.66 -1.90
N SER A 394 -14.87 1.28 -2.88
CA SER A 394 -13.42 1.35 -2.92
C SER A 394 -12.92 2.45 -1.98
N SER A 395 -12.07 2.07 -1.03
CA SER A 395 -11.60 2.96 0.05
C SER A 395 -10.10 3.22 0.06
N CYS A 396 -9.37 2.68 -0.92
CA CYS A 396 -7.93 2.80 -1.02
C CYS A 396 -7.53 2.71 -2.49
N CYS A 397 -6.23 2.72 -2.79
CA CYS A 397 -5.73 2.70 -4.17
C CYS A 397 -6.23 1.52 -5.02
N ARG A 398 -6.73 0.42 -4.42
CA ARG A 398 -7.41 -0.70 -5.10
C ARG A 398 -8.35 -1.51 -4.21
N LEU A 399 -8.31 -1.30 -2.91
CA LEU A 399 -9.05 -2.12 -1.96
C LEU A 399 -10.56 -1.90 -2.13
N ARG A 400 -11.24 -2.91 -2.66
CA ARG A 400 -12.68 -3.04 -2.64
C ARG A 400 -13.10 -3.70 -1.32
N ASN A 401 -14.04 -3.09 -0.64
CA ASN A 401 -14.62 -3.63 0.58
C ASN A 401 -16.06 -4.00 0.31
N GLU A 402 -16.38 -5.29 0.36
CA GLU A 402 -17.77 -5.72 0.36
C GLU A 402 -18.39 -5.45 1.72
N ILE A 403 -19.48 -4.73 1.72
CA ILE A 403 -20.31 -4.48 2.88
C ILE A 403 -21.28 -5.65 2.97
N GLN A 404 -20.82 -6.77 3.54
CA GLN A 404 -21.69 -7.93 3.69
C GLN A 404 -22.55 -7.78 4.95
N ASP A 405 -23.82 -8.09 4.76
CA ASP A 405 -24.93 -7.93 5.68
C ASP A 405 -25.23 -6.47 6.03
N ASN A 406 -26.27 -5.92 5.37
CA ASN A 406 -27.08 -4.81 5.83
C ASN A 406 -27.79 -5.08 7.17
N GLY A 407 -27.25 -5.97 7.99
CA GLY A 407 -27.50 -6.07 9.40
C GLY A 407 -26.93 -4.83 10.07
N PHE A 408 -27.44 -3.68 9.66
CA PHE A 408 -27.21 -2.42 10.31
C PHE A 408 -27.38 -2.62 11.80
N SER A 409 -26.30 -2.55 12.52
CA SER A 409 -26.41 -2.11 13.88
C SER A 409 -26.91 -0.67 13.82
N TYR A 410 -28.19 -0.48 13.85
CA TYR A 410 -28.89 0.82 14.01
C TYR A 410 -28.38 1.61 15.20
N THR A 411 -27.48 1.06 15.95
CA THR A 411 -27.06 1.57 17.26
C THR A 411 -26.02 2.69 17.19
N LEU A 412 -25.37 2.99 16.07
CA LEU A 412 -24.32 4.01 16.08
C LEU A 412 -24.15 4.83 14.78
N GLY A 413 -25.08 4.81 13.85
CA GLY A 413 -25.05 5.69 12.66
C GLY A 413 -23.88 5.47 11.68
N ALA A 414 -23.03 4.49 11.94
CA ALA A 414 -21.89 4.18 11.09
C ALA A 414 -22.30 3.26 9.95
N GLY A 415 -22.78 3.82 8.87
CA GLY A 415 -23.03 3.07 7.66
C GLY A 415 -21.75 2.43 7.16
N GLY A 416 -21.70 1.12 7.00
CA GLY A 416 -20.78 0.25 6.26
C GLY A 416 -19.33 0.64 5.95
N VAL A 417 -18.89 1.82 6.35
CA VAL A 417 -17.60 2.41 5.97
C VAL A 417 -16.41 1.99 6.85
N SER A 418 -16.68 1.34 7.96
CA SER A 418 -15.65 0.90 8.93
C SER A 418 -14.98 -0.40 8.48
N THR A 419 -14.33 -0.38 7.34
CA THR A 419 -13.69 -1.55 6.72
C THR A 419 -12.21 -1.30 6.41
N GLY A 420 -11.52 -2.25 5.77
CA GLY A 420 -10.13 -2.10 5.34
C GLY A 420 -9.38 -3.43 5.32
N SER A 421 -8.06 -3.37 5.33
CA SER A 421 -7.20 -4.54 5.42
C SER A 421 -6.37 -4.52 6.69
N LYS A 422 -6.40 -5.62 7.45
CA LYS A 422 -5.52 -5.81 8.62
C LYS A 422 -4.09 -6.10 8.20
N SER A 423 -3.94 -6.83 7.11
CA SER A 423 -2.66 -7.38 6.68
C SER A 423 -2.72 -7.82 5.23
N VAL A 424 -1.61 -7.69 4.53
CA VAL A 424 -1.44 -8.20 3.17
C VAL A 424 -0.29 -9.19 3.12
N LEU A 425 -0.53 -10.34 2.52
CA LEU A 425 0.47 -11.35 2.20
C LEU A 425 0.40 -11.62 0.70
N THR A 426 1.43 -11.28 -0.04
CA THR A 426 1.45 -11.31 -1.50
C THR A 426 2.15 -12.55 -2.02
N ILE A 427 1.51 -13.27 -2.94
CA ILE A 427 2.05 -14.44 -3.63
C ILE A 427 2.77 -13.98 -4.91
N ASN A 428 4.01 -14.42 -5.10
CA ASN A 428 4.74 -14.28 -6.35
C ASN A 428 4.29 -15.39 -7.31
N LEU A 429 3.24 -15.11 -8.10
CA LEU A 429 2.67 -16.09 -9.03
C LEU A 429 3.67 -16.54 -10.09
N ASN A 430 4.50 -15.61 -10.60
CA ASN A 430 5.51 -15.93 -11.60
C ASN A 430 6.48 -16.98 -11.08
N ARG A 431 7.02 -16.80 -9.88
CA ARG A 431 7.94 -17.76 -9.25
C ARG A 431 7.26 -19.09 -8.95
N CYS A 432 6.07 -19.05 -8.34
CA CYS A 432 5.35 -20.27 -7.96
C CYS A 432 5.05 -21.15 -9.18
N ILE A 433 4.53 -20.58 -10.25
CA ILE A 433 4.17 -21.32 -11.47
C ILE A 433 5.41 -21.86 -12.17
N GLN A 434 6.46 -21.05 -12.32
CA GLN A 434 7.71 -21.52 -12.92
C GLN A 434 8.39 -22.61 -12.10
N TYR A 435 8.38 -22.48 -10.77
CA TYR A 435 8.94 -23.51 -9.89
C TYR A 435 8.19 -24.85 -10.07
N ALA A 436 6.87 -24.81 -10.05
CA ALA A 436 6.06 -26.02 -10.26
C ALA A 436 6.38 -26.68 -11.61
N VAL A 437 6.31 -25.93 -12.70
CA VAL A 437 6.58 -26.45 -14.06
C VAL A 437 8.01 -27.00 -14.18
N LYS A 438 9.03 -26.28 -13.68
CA LYS A 438 10.45 -26.73 -13.69
C LYS A 438 10.67 -28.03 -12.91
N ASN A 439 9.87 -28.30 -11.90
CA ASN A 439 9.96 -29.51 -11.07
C ASN A 439 8.94 -30.61 -11.47
N GLY A 440 8.24 -30.45 -12.59
CA GLY A 440 7.27 -31.43 -13.09
C GLY A 440 6.01 -31.56 -12.21
N LEU A 441 5.67 -30.52 -11.45
CA LEU A 441 4.47 -30.46 -10.61
C LEU A 441 3.33 -29.77 -11.37
N ASP A 442 2.08 -30.15 -11.05
CA ASP A 442 0.94 -29.33 -11.48
C ASP A 442 0.97 -27.99 -10.75
N TYR A 443 0.93 -26.89 -11.51
CA TYR A 443 1.05 -25.56 -10.91
C TYR A 443 -0.18 -25.18 -10.07
N ALA A 444 -1.37 -25.72 -10.37
CA ALA A 444 -2.57 -25.42 -9.60
C ALA A 444 -2.54 -26.12 -8.24
N ASP A 445 -2.03 -27.37 -8.18
CA ASP A 445 -1.82 -28.09 -6.94
C ASP A 445 -0.79 -27.40 -6.06
N TYR A 446 0.37 -27.04 -6.64
CA TYR A 446 1.40 -26.31 -5.90
C TYR A 446 0.95 -24.91 -5.42
N LEU A 447 0.21 -24.16 -6.26
CA LEU A 447 -0.40 -22.90 -5.82
C LEU A 447 -1.39 -23.11 -4.69
N SER A 448 -2.17 -24.20 -4.72
CA SER A 448 -3.12 -24.54 -3.65
C SER A 448 -2.41 -24.70 -2.30
N GLU A 449 -1.24 -25.35 -2.28
CA GLU A 449 -0.41 -25.51 -1.06
C GLU A 449 0.08 -24.13 -0.56
N VAL A 450 0.62 -23.28 -1.45
CA VAL A 450 1.10 -21.95 -1.09
C VAL A 450 -0.05 -21.06 -0.59
N ILE A 451 -1.22 -21.13 -1.23
CA ILE A 451 -2.41 -20.34 -0.85
C ILE A 451 -2.91 -20.79 0.53
N ASP A 452 -2.96 -22.09 0.80
CA ASP A 452 -3.35 -22.65 2.10
C ASP A 452 -2.42 -22.18 3.22
N LEU A 453 -1.11 -22.23 2.97
CA LEU A 453 -0.09 -21.66 3.88
C LEU A 453 -0.35 -20.17 4.15
N CYS A 454 -0.60 -19.38 3.11
CA CYS A 454 -0.87 -17.95 3.25
C CYS A 454 -2.08 -17.66 4.16
N HIS A 455 -3.15 -18.45 4.03
CA HIS A 455 -4.35 -18.31 4.88
C HIS A 455 -4.04 -18.62 6.34
N LYS A 456 -3.32 -19.71 6.62
CA LYS A 456 -2.88 -20.06 7.98
C LYS A 456 -1.98 -19.00 8.60
N VAL A 457 -1.05 -18.44 7.82
CA VAL A 457 -0.18 -17.32 8.24
C VAL A 457 -0.99 -16.08 8.57
N GLN A 458 -1.97 -15.73 7.73
CA GLN A 458 -2.85 -14.58 7.96
C GLN A 458 -3.73 -14.77 9.21
N LEU A 459 -4.22 -15.98 9.48
CA LEU A 459 -4.94 -16.28 10.72
C LEU A 459 -4.03 -16.11 11.95
N ALA A 460 -2.79 -16.56 11.88
CA ALA A 460 -1.82 -16.35 12.96
C ALA A 460 -1.55 -14.86 13.20
N TYR A 461 -1.43 -14.05 12.13
CA TYR A 461 -1.30 -12.60 12.24
C TYR A 461 -2.54 -11.97 12.88
N ASN A 462 -3.74 -12.40 12.52
CA ASN A 462 -4.99 -11.93 13.12
C ASN A 462 -5.04 -12.17 14.64
N GLU A 463 -4.54 -13.32 15.10
CA GLU A 463 -4.46 -13.60 16.55
C GLU A 463 -3.44 -12.69 17.26
N ASN A 464 -2.33 -12.32 16.61
CA ASN A 464 -1.41 -11.31 17.15
C ASN A 464 -2.10 -9.94 17.29
N LEU A 465 -2.90 -9.52 16.31
CA LEU A 465 -3.65 -8.26 16.39
C LEU A 465 -4.69 -8.29 17.51
N LYS A 466 -5.42 -9.39 17.70
CA LYS A 466 -6.38 -9.55 18.80
C LYS A 466 -5.69 -9.45 20.16
N GLU A 467 -4.51 -10.03 20.30
CA GLU A 467 -3.73 -9.93 21.54
C GLU A 467 -3.27 -8.50 21.79
N LEU A 468 -2.78 -7.79 20.77
CA LEU A 468 -2.42 -6.37 20.88
C LEU A 468 -3.63 -5.49 21.24
N GLN A 469 -4.80 -5.77 20.63
CA GLN A 469 -6.04 -5.08 20.97
C GLN A 469 -6.42 -5.32 22.44
N ALA A 470 -6.39 -6.57 22.91
CA ALA A 470 -6.70 -6.91 24.29
C ALA A 470 -5.79 -6.24 25.31
N GLN A 471 -4.60 -5.81 24.89
CA GLN A 471 -3.64 -5.03 25.70
C GLN A 471 -3.80 -3.52 25.53
N GLY A 472 -4.82 -3.04 24.82
CA GLY A 472 -5.08 -1.62 24.58
C GLY A 472 -4.13 -0.94 23.58
N MET A 473 -3.35 -1.72 22.80
CA MET A 473 -2.38 -1.19 21.83
C MET A 473 -3.02 -0.74 20.51
N LEU A 474 -4.29 -1.07 20.28
CA LEU A 474 -5.01 -0.77 19.04
C LEU A 474 -6.30 0.03 19.32
N PRO A 475 -6.19 1.26 19.82
CA PRO A 475 -7.34 2.04 20.31
C PRO A 475 -8.36 2.39 19.24
N LEU A 476 -8.01 2.36 17.95
CA LEU A 476 -8.97 2.60 16.84
C LEU A 476 -10.09 1.56 16.81
N PHE A 477 -9.80 0.30 17.18
CA PHE A 477 -10.82 -0.75 17.29
C PHE A 477 -11.72 -0.54 18.50
N ASP A 478 -11.12 -0.26 19.67
CA ASP A 478 -11.84 -0.10 20.94
C ASP A 478 -12.70 1.16 20.95
N ALA A 479 -12.22 2.22 20.29
CA ALA A 479 -12.96 3.48 20.13
C ALA A 479 -14.04 3.43 19.04
N GLY A 480 -14.13 2.36 18.24
CA GLY A 480 -15.17 2.18 17.23
C GLY A 480 -14.92 2.87 15.89
N TYR A 481 -13.71 3.39 15.61
CA TYR A 481 -13.37 3.95 14.28
C TYR A 481 -13.33 2.88 13.20
N ILE A 482 -12.90 1.68 13.57
CA ILE A 482 -12.86 0.49 12.73
C ILE A 482 -13.31 -0.74 13.52
N ASN A 483 -13.73 -1.80 12.82
CA ASN A 483 -14.21 -3.02 13.44
C ASN A 483 -13.33 -4.21 13.05
N MET A 484 -12.82 -4.98 14.02
CA MET A 484 -11.93 -6.10 13.79
C MET A 484 -12.56 -7.18 12.90
N GLY A 485 -13.83 -7.47 13.05
CA GLY A 485 -14.55 -8.47 12.24
C GLY A 485 -14.88 -8.00 10.81
N ARG A 486 -14.77 -6.69 10.52
CA ARG A 486 -15.04 -6.12 9.20
C ARG A 486 -13.77 -5.76 8.42
N GLN A 487 -12.59 -5.99 9.01
CA GLN A 487 -11.31 -5.81 8.33
C GLN A 487 -10.87 -7.10 7.67
N TYR A 488 -10.39 -7.03 6.44
CA TYR A 488 -9.95 -8.17 5.66
C TYR A 488 -8.51 -8.60 6.00
N LEU A 489 -8.25 -9.89 5.89
CA LEU A 489 -6.93 -10.48 5.71
C LEU A 489 -6.73 -10.65 4.20
N THR A 490 -5.88 -9.84 3.61
CA THR A 490 -5.74 -9.78 2.15
C THR A 490 -4.70 -10.78 1.66
N ILE A 491 -5.09 -11.61 0.69
CA ILE A 491 -4.19 -12.40 -0.12
C ILE A 491 -3.88 -11.57 -1.37
N GLY A 492 -2.67 -11.02 -1.42
CA GLY A 492 -2.20 -10.27 -2.56
C GLY A 492 -1.66 -11.18 -3.65
N VAL A 493 -1.80 -10.78 -4.90
CA VAL A 493 -1.19 -11.47 -6.04
C VAL A 493 -0.37 -10.52 -6.88
N ASN A 494 0.77 -11.01 -7.39
CA ASN A 494 1.66 -10.26 -8.27
C ASN A 494 2.37 -11.22 -9.24
N GLY A 495 2.73 -10.76 -10.45
CA GLY A 495 3.40 -11.59 -11.44
C GLY A 495 2.46 -12.51 -12.23
N LEU A 496 1.15 -12.19 -12.30
CA LEU A 496 0.15 -12.97 -13.06
C LEU A 496 0.44 -12.95 -14.56
N VAL A 497 0.67 -11.75 -15.11
CA VAL A 497 0.97 -11.56 -16.54
C VAL A 497 2.28 -12.26 -16.91
N GLU A 498 3.31 -12.09 -16.09
CA GLU A 498 4.63 -12.68 -16.30
C GLU A 498 4.59 -14.22 -16.28
N ALA A 499 3.76 -14.79 -15.41
CA ALA A 499 3.52 -16.23 -15.36
C ALA A 499 2.79 -16.74 -16.63
N ALA A 500 1.82 -15.97 -17.13
CA ALA A 500 1.12 -16.30 -18.37
C ALA A 500 2.07 -16.23 -19.58
N GLU A 501 2.94 -15.21 -19.65
CA GLU A 501 3.98 -15.12 -20.69
C GLU A 501 4.95 -16.31 -20.65
N PHE A 502 5.37 -16.74 -19.46
CA PHE A 502 6.21 -17.92 -19.29
C PHE A 502 5.54 -19.19 -19.82
N LEU A 503 4.22 -19.33 -19.64
CA LEU A 503 3.43 -20.45 -20.18
C LEU A 503 3.15 -20.33 -21.68
N GLY A 504 3.62 -19.26 -22.33
CA GLY A 504 3.41 -19.01 -23.77
C GLY A 504 2.02 -18.51 -24.15
N LEU A 505 1.25 -18.02 -23.18
CA LEU A 505 -0.07 -17.46 -23.44
C LEU A 505 0.03 -16.06 -24.04
N LYS A 506 -0.85 -15.75 -24.97
CA LYS A 506 -0.96 -14.41 -25.53
C LYS A 506 -1.75 -13.51 -24.59
N ILE A 507 -1.15 -12.39 -24.19
CA ILE A 507 -1.74 -11.45 -23.22
C ILE A 507 -2.67 -10.47 -23.94
N ASN A 508 -3.89 -10.89 -24.19
CA ASN A 508 -4.97 -10.07 -24.71
C ASN A 508 -6.31 -10.70 -24.31
N ASP A 509 -7.44 -10.09 -24.70
CA ASP A 509 -8.77 -10.65 -24.47
C ASP A 509 -8.99 -11.89 -25.38
N ASN A 510 -8.69 -13.06 -24.82
CA ASN A 510 -8.89 -14.36 -25.47
C ASN A 510 -9.25 -15.45 -24.44
N PRO A 511 -9.91 -16.55 -24.88
CA PRO A 511 -10.38 -17.59 -23.98
C PRO A 511 -9.27 -18.29 -23.16
N ASP A 512 -8.10 -18.52 -23.73
CA ASP A 512 -7.00 -19.25 -23.07
C ASP A 512 -6.42 -18.44 -21.93
N TYR A 513 -6.17 -17.14 -22.17
CA TYR A 513 -5.69 -16.22 -21.12
C TYR A 513 -6.74 -15.98 -20.04
N LEU A 514 -8.01 -15.77 -20.42
CA LEU A 514 -9.10 -15.63 -19.47
C LEU A 514 -9.23 -16.88 -18.58
N HIS A 515 -9.21 -18.09 -19.19
CA HIS A 515 -9.25 -19.34 -18.44
C HIS A 515 -8.10 -19.46 -17.43
N PHE A 516 -6.88 -19.10 -17.84
CA PHE A 516 -5.72 -19.06 -16.95
C PHE A 516 -5.95 -18.11 -15.75
N VAL A 517 -6.40 -16.88 -16.02
CA VAL A 517 -6.69 -15.88 -14.98
C VAL A 517 -7.74 -16.40 -14.01
N GLN A 518 -8.88 -16.90 -14.52
CA GLN A 518 -9.96 -17.46 -13.69
C GLN A 518 -9.51 -18.68 -12.89
N LYS A 519 -8.71 -19.57 -13.49
CA LYS A 519 -8.16 -20.73 -12.78
C LYS A 519 -7.29 -20.30 -11.61
N VAL A 520 -6.35 -19.39 -11.81
CA VAL A 520 -5.40 -18.95 -10.77
C VAL A 520 -6.11 -18.16 -9.66
N LEU A 521 -6.92 -17.17 -10.01
CA LEU A 521 -7.62 -16.34 -9.04
C LEU A 521 -8.76 -17.10 -8.34
N GLY A 522 -9.43 -18.01 -9.05
CA GLY A 522 -10.46 -18.88 -8.50
C GLY A 522 -9.94 -19.81 -7.40
N LEU A 523 -8.66 -20.24 -7.47
CA LEU A 523 -8.02 -20.96 -6.36
C LEU A 523 -7.97 -20.09 -5.10
N VAL A 524 -7.55 -18.83 -5.21
CA VAL A 524 -7.48 -17.94 -4.05
C VAL A 524 -8.87 -17.71 -3.47
N GLU A 525 -9.88 -17.47 -4.30
CA GLU A 525 -11.26 -17.28 -3.84
C GLU A 525 -11.82 -18.52 -3.15
N LYS A 526 -11.52 -19.73 -3.67
CA LYS A 526 -11.91 -21.01 -3.04
C LYS A 526 -11.40 -21.07 -1.60
N TYR A 527 -10.14 -20.76 -1.37
CA TYR A 527 -9.56 -20.77 -0.02
C TYR A 527 -10.05 -19.61 0.83
N ASN A 528 -10.29 -18.43 0.26
CA ASN A 528 -10.93 -17.32 0.96
C ASN A 528 -12.31 -17.75 1.54
N LYS A 529 -13.12 -18.44 0.74
CA LYS A 529 -14.43 -18.99 1.19
C LYS A 529 -14.27 -20.07 2.26
N GLN A 530 -13.27 -20.95 2.13
CA GLN A 530 -13.00 -22.03 3.07
C GLN A 530 -12.56 -21.52 4.46
N TYR A 531 -11.72 -20.49 4.51
CA TYR A 531 -11.15 -19.96 5.75
C TYR A 531 -11.97 -18.83 6.38
N ARG A 532 -12.94 -18.30 5.66
CA ARG A 532 -13.83 -17.23 6.15
C ARG A 532 -14.68 -17.74 7.31
N THR A 533 -14.82 -16.88 8.34
CA THR A 533 -15.74 -17.08 9.47
C THR A 533 -16.58 -15.82 9.67
N LYS A 534 -17.50 -15.84 10.64
CA LYS A 534 -18.27 -14.64 11.02
C LYS A 534 -17.38 -13.45 11.41
N ASP A 535 -16.23 -13.72 12.04
CA ASP A 535 -15.34 -12.68 12.60
C ASP A 535 -14.03 -12.53 11.83
N VAL A 536 -13.83 -13.29 10.76
CA VAL A 536 -12.60 -13.27 9.95
C VAL A 536 -12.97 -13.27 8.47
N LEU A 537 -12.60 -12.21 7.79
CA LEU A 537 -12.85 -12.02 6.36
C LEU A 537 -11.53 -12.10 5.59
N PHE A 538 -11.61 -12.67 4.39
CA PHE A 538 -10.52 -12.72 3.43
C PHE A 538 -10.94 -12.09 2.11
N ASN A 539 -10.00 -11.44 1.43
CA ASN A 539 -10.17 -10.99 0.05
C ASN A 539 -8.90 -11.27 -0.77
N CYS A 540 -9.03 -11.18 -2.09
CA CYS A 540 -7.93 -11.27 -3.05
C CYS A 540 -7.74 -9.95 -3.76
N GLU A 541 -6.51 -9.44 -3.82
CA GLU A 541 -6.20 -8.15 -4.43
C GLU A 541 -5.00 -8.26 -5.39
N MET A 542 -5.12 -7.65 -6.57
CA MET A 542 -3.97 -7.39 -7.44
C MET A 542 -3.15 -6.25 -6.84
N ILE A 543 -2.05 -6.57 -6.19
CA ILE A 543 -1.30 -5.61 -5.38
C ILE A 543 -0.61 -4.53 -6.24
N PRO A 544 -0.91 -3.25 -6.01
CA PRO A 544 -0.27 -2.13 -6.70
C PRO A 544 1.02 -1.66 -6.05
N ALA A 545 1.48 -2.34 -5.00
CA ALA A 545 2.53 -1.85 -4.12
C ALA A 545 3.76 -1.37 -4.89
N GLU A 546 4.30 -0.22 -4.46
CA GLU A 546 5.36 0.50 -5.16
C GLU A 546 6.58 -0.38 -5.45
N ASN A 547 6.97 -1.21 -4.49
CA ASN A 547 8.20 -1.97 -4.56
C ASN A 547 8.03 -3.47 -4.77
N VAL A 548 6.88 -4.07 -4.47
CA VAL A 548 6.76 -5.53 -4.52
C VAL A 548 7.00 -6.07 -5.93
N GLY A 549 6.45 -5.43 -6.97
CA GLY A 549 6.69 -5.84 -8.36
C GLY A 549 8.15 -5.69 -8.79
N VAL A 550 8.84 -4.65 -8.31
CA VAL A 550 10.28 -4.43 -8.54
C VAL A 550 11.11 -5.49 -7.82
N LYS A 551 10.79 -5.77 -6.55
CA LYS A 551 11.49 -6.78 -5.74
C LYS A 551 11.33 -8.18 -6.32
N HIS A 552 10.10 -8.58 -6.68
CA HIS A 552 9.84 -9.89 -7.30
C HIS A 552 10.61 -10.05 -8.60
N ALA A 553 10.57 -9.06 -9.49
CA ALA A 553 11.33 -9.11 -10.75
C ALA A 553 12.85 -9.21 -10.51
N LYS A 554 13.39 -8.49 -9.53
CA LYS A 554 14.80 -8.53 -9.16
C LYS A 554 15.18 -9.91 -8.62
N TRP A 555 14.50 -10.41 -7.60
CA TRP A 555 14.80 -11.69 -6.96
C TRP A 555 14.61 -12.88 -7.90
N ASP A 556 13.55 -12.85 -8.73
CA ASP A 556 13.34 -13.90 -9.72
C ASP A 556 14.47 -13.94 -10.76
N ARG A 557 14.97 -12.77 -11.18
CA ARG A 557 16.12 -12.69 -12.12
C ARG A 557 17.40 -13.19 -11.48
N GLU A 558 17.67 -12.82 -10.21
CA GLU A 558 18.84 -13.29 -9.46
C GLU A 558 18.85 -14.80 -9.27
N ASP A 559 17.67 -15.41 -9.11
CA ASP A 559 17.50 -16.86 -8.92
C ASP A 559 17.27 -17.64 -10.24
N GLY A 560 17.43 -16.99 -11.41
CA GLY A 560 17.38 -17.65 -12.73
C GLY A 560 15.98 -18.03 -13.22
N TYR A 561 14.95 -17.35 -12.76
CA TYR A 561 13.60 -17.45 -13.32
C TYR A 561 13.44 -16.57 -14.55
N PHE A 562 12.43 -16.85 -15.37
CA PHE A 562 12.04 -16.00 -16.47
C PHE A 562 11.47 -14.67 -15.97
N VAL A 563 12.09 -13.55 -16.40
CA VAL A 563 11.69 -12.19 -16.01
C VAL A 563 11.71 -11.28 -17.23
N PRO A 564 10.57 -10.99 -17.83
CA PRO A 564 10.50 -10.21 -19.08
C PRO A 564 10.72 -8.71 -18.88
N ARG A 565 10.52 -8.18 -17.65
CA ARG A 565 10.62 -6.74 -17.33
C ARG A 565 11.17 -6.48 -15.94
N ASP A 566 11.56 -5.23 -15.65
CA ASP A 566 12.18 -4.85 -14.36
C ASP A 566 11.18 -4.63 -13.23
N CYS A 567 9.90 -4.58 -13.56
CA CYS A 567 8.80 -4.45 -12.62
C CYS A 567 7.60 -5.27 -13.10
N TYR A 568 7.08 -6.17 -12.26
CA TYR A 568 5.90 -6.97 -12.60
C TYR A 568 4.64 -6.11 -12.68
N ASN A 569 3.78 -6.41 -13.65
CA ASN A 569 2.55 -5.70 -13.87
C ASN A 569 1.57 -5.86 -12.72
N SER A 570 0.78 -4.81 -12.49
CA SER A 570 -0.38 -4.82 -11.59
C SER A 570 -1.70 -4.72 -12.37
N TYR A 571 -1.68 -5.06 -13.65
CA TYR A 571 -2.82 -5.06 -14.56
C TYR A 571 -2.95 -6.43 -15.18
N PHE A 572 -4.08 -6.70 -15.88
CA PHE A 572 -4.27 -7.93 -16.64
C PHE A 572 -3.64 -7.87 -18.03
N TYR A 573 -3.02 -6.77 -18.40
CA TYR A 573 -2.31 -6.56 -19.66
C TYR A 573 -0.90 -6.03 -19.43
N ILE A 574 -0.06 -6.10 -20.47
CA ILE A 574 1.28 -5.54 -20.44
C ILE A 574 1.20 -4.03 -20.64
N VAL A 575 1.64 -3.24 -19.65
CA VAL A 575 1.49 -1.78 -19.66
C VAL A 575 2.30 -1.08 -20.75
N GLU A 576 3.30 -1.78 -21.30
CA GLU A 576 4.16 -1.33 -22.40
C GLU A 576 3.59 -1.69 -23.80
N ASP A 577 2.54 -2.53 -23.85
CA ASP A 577 1.96 -3.04 -25.10
C ASP A 577 1.09 -1.99 -25.79
N ASP A 578 1.43 -1.67 -27.04
CA ASP A 578 0.73 -0.72 -27.91
C ASP A 578 -0.31 -1.39 -28.82
N SER A 579 -0.42 -2.72 -28.81
CA SER A 579 -1.36 -3.47 -29.64
C SER A 579 -2.79 -3.49 -29.11
N LEU A 580 -2.98 -3.18 -27.80
CA LEU A 580 -4.27 -3.19 -27.14
C LEU A 580 -4.93 -1.81 -27.17
N ASN A 581 -6.13 -1.75 -27.72
CA ASN A 581 -6.93 -0.53 -27.71
C ASN A 581 -7.60 -0.28 -26.35
N VAL A 582 -8.24 0.88 -26.21
CA VAL A 582 -8.91 1.31 -24.97
C VAL A 582 -10.04 0.35 -24.56
N VAL A 583 -10.82 -0.15 -25.52
CA VAL A 583 -11.95 -1.07 -25.25
C VAL A 583 -11.44 -2.42 -24.76
N ASP A 584 -10.36 -2.96 -25.36
CA ASP A 584 -9.77 -4.22 -24.94
C ASP A 584 -9.27 -4.14 -23.48
N LYS A 585 -8.69 -3.00 -23.07
CA LYS A 585 -8.25 -2.77 -21.68
C LYS A 585 -9.43 -2.74 -20.71
N PHE A 586 -10.59 -2.16 -21.09
CA PHE A 586 -11.80 -2.24 -20.27
C PHE A 586 -12.34 -3.67 -20.16
N LYS A 587 -12.35 -4.44 -21.25
CA LYS A 587 -12.75 -5.86 -21.23
C LYS A 587 -11.85 -6.69 -20.32
N MET A 588 -10.52 -6.53 -20.44
CA MET A 588 -9.54 -7.24 -19.59
C MET A 588 -9.55 -6.81 -18.13
N HIS A 589 -10.27 -5.75 -17.76
CA HIS A 589 -10.58 -5.37 -16.39
C HIS A 589 -12.09 -5.44 -16.10
N GLY A 590 -12.84 -6.04 -17.00
CA GLY A 590 -14.28 -6.25 -16.88
C GLY A 590 -14.64 -7.48 -16.02
N ALA A 591 -15.93 -7.69 -15.85
CA ALA A 591 -16.48 -8.72 -14.96
C ALA A 591 -15.82 -10.10 -15.09
N PRO A 592 -15.55 -10.67 -16.29
CA PRO A 592 -14.97 -12.00 -16.40
C PRO A 592 -13.55 -12.14 -15.82
N TYR A 593 -12.76 -11.06 -15.84
CA TYR A 593 -11.38 -11.04 -15.34
C TYR A 593 -11.31 -10.76 -13.83
N ILE A 594 -12.25 -9.98 -13.30
CA ILE A 594 -12.20 -9.50 -11.91
C ILE A 594 -13.14 -10.27 -10.98
N GLU A 595 -13.93 -11.23 -11.44
CA GLU A 595 -14.95 -11.92 -10.65
C GLU A 595 -14.39 -12.59 -9.37
N HIS A 596 -13.14 -13.07 -9.40
CA HIS A 596 -12.47 -13.68 -8.27
C HIS A 596 -11.60 -12.70 -7.44
N LEU A 597 -11.52 -11.43 -7.86
CA LEU A 597 -10.79 -10.38 -7.14
C LEU A 597 -11.71 -9.60 -6.19
N THR A 598 -12.07 -10.21 -5.08
CA THR A 598 -12.95 -9.59 -4.07
C THR A 598 -12.31 -8.37 -3.40
N GLY A 599 -10.98 -8.28 -3.36
CA GLY A 599 -10.22 -7.10 -2.90
C GLY A 599 -9.93 -6.08 -4.01
N GLY A 600 -10.18 -6.43 -5.26
CA GLY A 600 -10.16 -5.53 -6.41
C GLY A 600 -8.85 -5.43 -7.18
N SER A 601 -8.96 -4.73 -8.29
CA SER A 601 -7.86 -4.22 -9.12
C SER A 601 -8.23 -2.83 -9.62
N ALA A 602 -7.26 -2.02 -10.04
CA ALA A 602 -7.55 -0.73 -10.65
C ALA A 602 -6.98 -0.65 -12.06
N LEU A 603 -7.81 -0.30 -13.02
CA LEU A 603 -7.39 0.02 -14.38
C LEU A 603 -6.90 1.47 -14.43
N HIS A 604 -5.63 1.67 -14.79
CA HIS A 604 -5.12 2.98 -15.19
C HIS A 604 -5.17 3.07 -16.71
N MET A 605 -6.18 3.71 -17.24
CA MET A 605 -6.31 3.96 -18.66
C MET A 605 -5.36 5.09 -19.05
N ASN A 606 -4.17 4.73 -19.54
CA ASN A 606 -3.13 5.68 -19.92
C ASN A 606 -3.47 6.30 -21.29
N LEU A 607 -3.67 7.61 -21.31
CA LEU A 607 -3.97 8.41 -22.49
C LEU A 607 -2.92 9.51 -22.67
N ASP A 608 -2.61 9.87 -23.90
CA ASP A 608 -1.65 10.95 -24.21
C ASP A 608 -2.30 12.34 -24.29
N GLU A 609 -3.63 12.40 -24.38
CA GLU A 609 -4.41 13.63 -24.43
C GLU A 609 -5.74 13.54 -23.69
N HIS A 610 -6.33 14.70 -23.39
CA HIS A 610 -7.67 14.79 -22.82
C HIS A 610 -8.73 14.64 -23.91
N LEU A 611 -9.76 13.89 -23.59
CA LEU A 611 -10.91 13.67 -24.46
C LEU A 611 -12.02 14.69 -24.19
N SER A 612 -12.97 14.79 -25.12
CA SER A 612 -14.20 15.55 -24.89
C SER A 612 -15.09 14.93 -23.81
N LYS A 613 -15.97 15.74 -23.20
CA LYS A 613 -16.97 15.25 -22.24
C LYS A 613 -17.81 14.11 -22.83
N ALA A 614 -18.19 14.21 -24.12
CA ALA A 614 -18.99 13.18 -24.80
C ALA A 614 -18.24 11.84 -24.92
N GLN A 615 -16.94 11.89 -25.26
CA GLN A 615 -16.10 10.69 -25.34
C GLN A 615 -15.89 10.05 -23.98
N TYR A 616 -15.60 10.84 -22.93
CA TYR A 616 -15.54 10.28 -21.58
C TYR A 616 -16.85 9.67 -21.11
N ARG A 617 -17.99 10.31 -21.45
CA ARG A 617 -19.32 9.76 -21.14
C ARG A 617 -19.56 8.41 -21.83
N GLN A 618 -19.08 8.26 -23.06
CA GLN A 618 -19.10 6.98 -23.77
C GLN A 618 -18.20 5.92 -23.10
N LEU A 619 -17.00 6.30 -22.66
CA LEU A 619 -16.10 5.39 -21.96
C LEU A 619 -16.67 4.93 -20.61
N LEU A 620 -17.37 5.79 -19.89
CA LEU A 620 -18.09 5.41 -18.66
C LEU A 620 -19.18 4.35 -18.96
N ARG A 621 -19.88 4.45 -20.08
CA ARG A 621 -20.85 3.43 -20.53
C ARG A 621 -20.16 2.11 -20.90
N ILE A 622 -19.02 2.18 -21.60
CA ILE A 622 -18.24 0.97 -21.92
C ILE A 622 -17.77 0.30 -20.61
N ALA A 623 -17.23 1.05 -19.67
CA ALA A 623 -16.80 0.51 -18.37
C ALA A 623 -17.96 -0.18 -17.63
N ALA A 624 -19.14 0.46 -17.59
CA ALA A 624 -20.33 -0.10 -16.96
C ALA A 624 -20.82 -1.37 -17.66
N LYS A 625 -20.82 -1.38 -19.01
CA LYS A 625 -21.25 -2.53 -19.82
C LYS A 625 -20.32 -3.72 -19.68
N GLU A 626 -19.01 -3.50 -19.68
CA GLU A 626 -18.01 -4.57 -19.51
C GLU A 626 -17.84 -5.00 -18.02
N GLY A 627 -18.44 -4.28 -17.08
CA GLY A 627 -18.33 -4.55 -15.65
C GLY A 627 -16.96 -4.18 -15.07
N CYS A 628 -16.25 -3.23 -15.69
CA CYS A 628 -15.03 -2.66 -15.12
C CYS A 628 -15.40 -1.73 -13.98
N ASN A 629 -15.15 -2.16 -12.75
CA ASN A 629 -15.70 -1.52 -11.56
C ASN A 629 -14.79 -0.44 -10.93
N TYR A 630 -13.46 -0.44 -11.20
CA TYR A 630 -12.55 0.54 -10.61
C TYR A 630 -11.47 0.96 -11.60
N PHE A 631 -11.48 2.22 -12.00
CA PHE A 631 -10.56 2.75 -13.00
C PHE A 631 -10.30 4.24 -12.85
N THR A 632 -9.26 4.72 -13.52
CA THR A 632 -8.97 6.15 -13.72
C THR A 632 -8.43 6.38 -15.11
N PHE A 633 -8.67 7.56 -15.68
CA PHE A 633 -7.97 8.04 -16.87
C PHE A 633 -6.70 8.75 -16.41
N ASN A 634 -5.57 8.25 -16.89
CA ASN A 634 -4.25 8.67 -16.43
C ASN A 634 -3.49 9.37 -17.54
N ILE A 635 -3.47 10.70 -17.49
CA ILE A 635 -2.77 11.57 -18.42
C ILE A 635 -1.67 12.28 -17.65
N PRO A 636 -0.39 12.21 -18.10
CA PRO A 636 0.70 12.88 -17.41
C PRO A 636 0.54 14.40 -17.45
N ASN A 637 0.56 15.04 -16.30
CA ASN A 637 0.64 16.49 -16.20
C ASN A 637 2.11 16.93 -16.31
N THR A 638 2.40 18.00 -17.02
CA THR A 638 3.74 18.55 -17.18
C THR A 638 4.06 19.54 -16.07
N ILE A 639 5.20 19.39 -15.42
CA ILE A 639 5.71 20.28 -14.39
C ILE A 639 7.04 20.89 -14.87
N CYS A 640 7.12 22.21 -14.97
CA CYS A 640 8.36 22.87 -15.32
C CYS A 640 9.29 23.00 -14.11
N ASN A 641 10.49 22.44 -14.18
CA ASN A 641 11.49 22.55 -13.11
C ASN A 641 12.06 23.98 -13.00
N LYS A 642 12.01 24.77 -14.09
CA LYS A 642 12.55 26.13 -14.11
C LYS A 642 11.61 27.18 -13.49
N CYS A 643 10.30 27.16 -13.81
CA CYS A 643 9.35 28.18 -13.37
C CYS A 643 8.22 27.67 -12.48
N GLY A 644 8.18 26.38 -12.19
CA GLY A 644 7.16 25.78 -11.34
C GLY A 644 5.77 25.64 -11.97
N HIS A 645 5.59 26.05 -13.25
CA HIS A 645 4.30 25.95 -13.94
C HIS A 645 3.85 24.50 -14.07
N ILE A 646 2.60 24.22 -13.74
CA ILE A 646 1.96 22.91 -13.89
C ILE A 646 0.90 23.02 -15.00
N ASP A 647 1.06 22.23 -16.06
CA ASP A 647 0.11 22.10 -17.15
C ASP A 647 -0.49 20.68 -17.13
N LYS A 648 -1.79 20.56 -17.32
CA LYS A 648 -2.50 19.29 -17.29
C LYS A 648 -2.27 18.43 -18.53
N ARG A 649 -1.67 18.98 -19.59
CA ARG A 649 -1.34 18.27 -20.82
C ARG A 649 0.04 17.62 -20.71
N TYR A 650 0.25 16.59 -21.48
CA TYR A 650 1.55 15.93 -21.65
C TYR A 650 2.38 16.69 -22.69
N LEU A 651 3.28 17.55 -22.24
CA LEU A 651 4.05 18.47 -23.08
C LEU A 651 5.56 18.23 -22.95
N LYS A 652 6.30 18.37 -24.04
CA LYS A 652 7.77 18.29 -24.03
C LYS A 652 8.46 19.60 -23.64
N LYS A 653 7.73 20.72 -23.63
CA LYS A 653 8.22 22.06 -23.29
C LYS A 653 7.19 22.76 -22.42
N CYS A 654 7.66 23.55 -21.49
CA CYS A 654 6.82 24.42 -20.67
C CYS A 654 6.13 25.49 -21.53
N PRO A 655 4.79 25.59 -21.52
CA PRO A 655 4.07 26.59 -22.30
C PRO A 655 4.26 28.02 -21.75
N ASN A 656 4.64 28.16 -20.47
CA ASN A 656 4.84 29.46 -19.82
C ASN A 656 6.22 30.09 -20.08
N CYS A 657 7.31 29.31 -20.03
CA CYS A 657 8.69 29.84 -20.14
C CYS A 657 9.53 29.19 -21.27
N GLY A 658 8.97 28.25 -22.04
CA GLY A 658 9.64 27.58 -23.15
C GLY A 658 10.73 26.58 -22.76
N SER A 659 10.96 26.33 -21.44
CA SER A 659 11.98 25.39 -20.98
C SER A 659 11.64 23.96 -21.37
N GLU A 660 12.66 23.18 -21.76
CA GLU A 660 12.57 21.72 -21.99
C GLU A 660 12.86 20.94 -20.70
N ASP A 661 13.33 21.61 -19.63
CA ASP A 661 13.53 20.99 -18.32
C ASP A 661 12.17 20.85 -17.64
N VAL A 662 11.51 19.72 -17.95
CA VAL A 662 10.19 19.36 -17.44
C VAL A 662 10.22 17.98 -16.79
N ASP A 663 9.41 17.81 -15.76
CA ASP A 663 9.06 16.57 -15.13
C ASP A 663 7.58 16.26 -15.35
N TYR A 664 7.15 15.05 -15.06
CA TYR A 664 5.75 14.66 -15.23
C TYR A 664 5.15 14.23 -13.91
N MET A 665 3.88 14.55 -13.73
CA MET A 665 3.07 14.06 -12.63
C MET A 665 2.03 13.09 -13.17
N THR A 666 2.12 11.83 -12.74
CA THR A 666 1.25 10.75 -13.23
C THR A 666 1.03 9.70 -12.15
N ARG A 667 0.05 8.81 -12.37
CA ARG A 667 -0.19 7.63 -11.52
C ARG A 667 0.59 6.45 -12.07
N ILE A 668 1.77 6.18 -11.52
CA ILE A 668 2.48 4.92 -11.74
C ILE A 668 1.87 3.83 -10.84
N ILE A 669 1.50 4.22 -9.63
CA ILE A 669 0.72 3.48 -8.66
C ILE A 669 -0.56 4.25 -8.29
N GLY A 670 -1.27 3.89 -7.23
CA GLY A 670 -2.59 4.41 -6.89
C GLY A 670 -2.73 5.93 -6.71
N TYR A 671 -1.66 6.73 -6.64
CA TYR A 671 -1.72 8.17 -6.41
C TYR A 671 -0.85 8.99 -7.38
N LEU A 672 -1.27 10.23 -7.58
CA LEU A 672 -0.65 11.18 -8.49
C LEU A 672 0.64 11.77 -7.88
N LYS A 673 1.79 11.59 -8.54
CA LYS A 673 3.09 12.05 -8.05
C LYS A 673 4.08 12.34 -9.18
N ARG A 674 5.11 13.15 -8.88
CA ARG A 674 6.23 13.37 -9.81
C ARG A 674 6.95 12.06 -10.12
N VAL A 675 7.24 11.82 -11.41
CA VAL A 675 7.96 10.64 -11.87
C VAL A 675 9.37 10.58 -11.27
N SER A 676 10.06 11.72 -11.17
CA SER A 676 11.41 11.81 -10.58
C SER A 676 11.48 11.37 -9.10
N ASN A 677 10.36 11.32 -8.38
CA ASN A 677 10.32 10.91 -6.96
C ASN A 677 10.16 9.40 -6.76
N PHE A 678 9.95 8.63 -7.83
CA PHE A 678 9.88 7.17 -7.76
C PHE A 678 11.27 6.51 -7.81
N SER A 679 11.33 5.22 -7.49
CA SER A 679 12.54 4.40 -7.66
C SER A 679 12.95 4.32 -9.13
N ALA A 680 14.23 4.07 -9.41
CA ALA A 680 14.75 4.01 -10.77
C ALA A 680 14.01 2.98 -11.66
N ALA A 681 13.62 1.81 -11.11
CA ALA A 681 12.86 0.80 -11.85
C ALA A 681 11.45 1.30 -12.21
N ARG A 682 10.80 2.05 -11.32
CA ARG A 682 9.48 2.65 -11.59
C ARG A 682 9.56 3.82 -12.57
N GLN A 683 10.61 4.62 -12.52
CA GLN A 683 10.87 5.65 -13.54
C GLN A 683 11.06 5.02 -14.92
N LYS A 684 11.79 3.90 -15.01
CA LYS A 684 11.97 3.13 -16.24
C LYS A 684 10.65 2.53 -16.74
N GLU A 685 9.82 1.97 -15.86
CA GLU A 685 8.46 1.54 -16.21
C GLU A 685 7.63 2.69 -16.78
N ALA A 686 7.62 3.84 -16.09
CA ALA A 686 6.89 5.04 -16.52
C ALA A 686 7.31 5.50 -17.94
N SER A 687 8.61 5.45 -18.25
CA SER A 687 9.14 5.83 -19.56
C SER A 687 8.77 4.87 -20.70
N ARG A 688 8.39 3.64 -20.38
CA ARG A 688 8.01 2.60 -21.34
C ARG A 688 6.51 2.41 -21.48
N ARG A 689 5.71 3.01 -20.59
CA ARG A 689 4.25 2.89 -20.65
C ARG A 689 3.73 3.37 -21.98
N PHE A 690 2.85 2.58 -22.55
CA PHE A 690 2.09 3.01 -23.71
C PHE A 690 0.93 3.90 -23.30
N TYR A 691 0.84 5.08 -23.89
CA TYR A 691 -0.26 6.01 -23.76
C TYR A 691 -1.06 6.03 -25.06
N ALA A 692 -2.31 5.58 -24.99
CA ALA A 692 -3.16 5.48 -26.16
C ALA A 692 -3.56 6.87 -26.67
N ASN A 693 -3.61 7.03 -28.01
CA ASN A 693 -4.11 8.24 -28.63
C ASN A 693 -5.65 8.23 -28.64
N GLY A 694 -6.25 8.99 -27.75
CA GLY A 694 -7.68 8.97 -27.52
C GLY A 694 -8.53 9.44 -28.69
N THR A 695 -8.04 10.39 -29.52
CA THR A 695 -8.80 10.92 -30.66
C THR A 695 -8.91 9.95 -31.82
N ASN A 696 -7.95 9.06 -31.99
CA ASN A 696 -7.98 8.06 -33.08
C ASN A 696 -8.79 6.81 -32.73
N GLU A 697 -8.90 6.46 -31.44
CA GLU A 697 -9.54 5.22 -31.00
C GLU A 697 -11.02 5.39 -30.63
N ILE A 698 -11.45 6.60 -30.24
CA ILE A 698 -12.79 6.89 -29.75
C ILE A 698 -13.43 7.92 -30.67
N LYS A 699 -14.28 7.46 -31.58
CA LYS A 699 -15.10 8.35 -32.41
C LYS A 699 -16.28 8.89 -31.58
N GLU A 700 -16.62 10.17 -31.81
CA GLU A 700 -17.78 10.79 -31.18
C GLU A 700 -19.11 10.11 -31.50
#